data_8d1bfb5bf290ea62e3bf06bcb991f0af
#
_entry.id   8d1bfb5bf290ea62e3bf06bcb991f0af
#
_cell.length_a   1.000
_cell.length_b   1.000
_cell.length_c   1.000
_cell.angle_alpha   90.00
_cell.angle_beta   90.00
_cell.angle_gamma   90.00
#
_symmetry.space_group_name_H-M   'P 1'
#
loop_
_entity.id
_entity.type
_entity.pdbx_description
1 polymer ?
#
loop_
_entity_poly.entity_id
_entity_poly.type
_entity_poly.pdbx_seq_one_letter_code
_entity_poly.pdbx_strand_id
1 'polypeptide(L)'
;IPEIECTSTMLLYPGHFTLKNADCVKINWCEEHVCEFFPREFIAGDASFLKVPSEVGISETFANTYFPAGDAIGKTVTLLDKDYIITAIYKDFGDGLIKYNDMIMAMSARGEKNFSIPSQEMLSGMVTMIKLKDGVDIGETEKKIKEETIKHYTIASEKYIEAASSAQNNEAYIKMIKSRLADETCRLVRYDEITYDEANQYFTVNTKFTIRIIVIIVVLLLITALMNYVNLNVALAGKRAKEAATKNLLGSQKSSVYLQFFKEAFAVTVFCTLLGVCLAVVSLPSINSMLQGYDGLGSRFSISFEPMTVGAVLGILIMTSILSGCVPAYYVSRFSALDVTKGSFRFNRKTILNKVFICIQTILATAFITFSIILQVGYDNMINIDSGCDHDDLFYLLPSDRLEPESNCFTHYDALQSELLTHPEIESVDYTNGTVFNCRTFGVPLDENFNQIIDAHMIYCTPEAFDIYGFKVISKNDNAQYGMWMTESFKKIFDNSQYLQQIMLDPSGDFGFVGVIEDYPSSGIPVFGDAKTPGYVNVFPKQYVNDYNLAYIIRTNGDHEKARQVIAEAYEKISGCKIVDPKHIGRESMYLNEILERDLQKIEFIKNVVTGIALMIVLIAILGLIGMSIYYADESTHETAVRKVFGGTIDSETKRTLWSFLKITLIANVVAVPVTVWLVMKQTWFDLATIPGWGWYVSLATALSFVI
;
A
#
# COMPACT_ATOMS: atom_id res chain seq x y z
N ILE A 1 -25.84 14.22 -23.22
CA ILE A 1 -24.63 14.48 -24.04
C ILE A 1 -24.66 13.49 -25.19
N PRO A 2 -24.72 13.95 -26.46
CA PRO A 2 -24.93 13.06 -27.62
C PRO A 2 -23.76 12.12 -27.93
N GLU A 3 -22.59 12.40 -27.43
CA GLU A 3 -21.34 11.62 -27.56
C GLU A 3 -21.33 10.35 -26.71
N ILE A 4 -22.20 10.26 -25.72
CA ILE A 4 -22.30 9.14 -24.81
C ILE A 4 -23.22 8.06 -25.40
N GLU A 5 -22.79 6.80 -25.38
CA GLU A 5 -23.56 5.64 -25.79
C GLU A 5 -24.41 5.11 -24.64
N CYS A 6 -23.76 4.81 -23.50
CA CYS A 6 -24.43 4.44 -22.26
C CYS A 6 -23.64 4.88 -21.04
N THR A 7 -24.31 4.94 -19.91
CA THR A 7 -23.71 5.21 -18.60
C THR A 7 -24.18 4.18 -17.61
N SER A 8 -23.37 3.94 -16.58
CA SER A 8 -23.79 3.18 -15.41
C SER A 8 -23.14 3.73 -14.17
N THR A 9 -23.92 3.99 -13.16
CA THR A 9 -23.46 4.48 -11.87
C THR A 9 -23.49 3.34 -10.85
N MET A 10 -22.49 3.28 -10.00
CA MET A 10 -22.44 2.35 -8.89
C MET A 10 -21.86 3.02 -7.65
N LEU A 11 -22.19 2.51 -6.47
CA LEU A 11 -21.49 2.88 -5.25
C LEU A 11 -20.09 2.27 -5.25
N LEU A 12 -19.11 3.09 -4.88
CA LEU A 12 -17.72 2.65 -4.76
C LEU A 12 -17.46 1.75 -3.58
N TYR A 13 -18.07 2.10 -2.46
CA TYR A 13 -17.98 1.33 -1.25
C TYR A 13 -19.28 0.57 -1.06
N PRO A 14 -19.23 -0.76 -1.00
CA PRO A 14 -20.39 -1.52 -0.61
C PRO A 14 -20.83 -1.06 0.77
N GLY A 15 -22.13 -0.85 0.94
CA GLY A 15 -22.70 -0.64 2.26
C GLY A 15 -22.60 -1.93 3.07
N HIS A 16 -22.35 -1.84 4.36
CA HIS A 16 -22.36 -2.97 5.27
C HIS A 16 -23.71 -2.99 5.98
N PHE A 17 -24.42 -4.07 5.85
CA PHE A 17 -25.78 -4.21 6.38
C PHE A 17 -25.91 -5.48 7.17
N THR A 18 -26.82 -5.45 8.14
CA THR A 18 -27.26 -6.63 8.86
C THR A 18 -28.55 -7.15 8.22
N LEU A 19 -28.54 -8.40 7.84
CA LEU A 19 -29.72 -9.15 7.46
C LEU A 19 -30.21 -9.97 8.65
N LYS A 20 -31.49 -10.36 8.64
CA LYS A 20 -32.12 -11.14 9.72
C LYS A 20 -31.29 -12.36 10.19
N ASN A 21 -30.48 -12.95 9.30
CA ASN A 21 -29.69 -14.15 9.59
C ASN A 21 -28.22 -14.01 9.22
N ALA A 22 -27.75 -12.80 8.86
CA ALA A 22 -26.38 -12.57 8.44
C ALA A 22 -25.90 -11.18 8.84
N ASP A 23 -24.74 -11.09 9.45
CA ASP A 23 -24.13 -9.81 9.83
C ASP A 23 -23.12 -9.35 8.79
N CYS A 24 -22.95 -8.05 8.72
CA CYS A 24 -21.93 -7.37 7.91
C CYS A 24 -21.93 -7.75 6.42
N VAL A 25 -23.13 -7.90 5.83
CA VAL A 25 -23.29 -8.22 4.41
C VAL A 25 -22.90 -7.00 3.57
N LYS A 26 -22.00 -7.19 2.63
CA LYS A 26 -21.55 -6.14 1.70
C LYS A 26 -22.48 -6.03 0.52
N ILE A 27 -23.25 -4.94 0.48
CA ILE A 27 -24.25 -4.69 -0.56
C ILE A 27 -23.79 -3.53 -1.43
N ASN A 28 -23.79 -3.73 -2.74
CA ASN A 28 -23.57 -2.67 -3.73
C ASN A 28 -24.86 -2.38 -4.49
N TRP A 29 -25.16 -1.11 -4.70
CA TRP A 29 -26.22 -0.64 -5.56
C TRP A 29 -25.65 -0.19 -6.88
N CYS A 30 -26.19 -0.74 -7.96
CA CYS A 30 -25.72 -0.50 -9.31
C CYS A 30 -26.90 -0.19 -10.25
N GLU A 31 -26.64 0.61 -11.27
CA GLU A 31 -27.56 0.76 -12.39
C GLU A 31 -27.54 -0.47 -13.31
N GLU A 32 -28.57 -0.58 -14.17
CA GLU A 32 -28.81 -1.77 -14.99
C GLU A 32 -27.66 -2.14 -15.94
N HIS A 33 -26.91 -1.17 -16.42
CA HIS A 33 -25.81 -1.38 -17.39
C HIS A 33 -24.48 -1.74 -16.75
N VAL A 34 -24.39 -1.89 -15.43
CA VAL A 34 -23.12 -2.19 -14.75
C VAL A 34 -22.44 -3.47 -15.27
N CYS A 35 -23.22 -4.49 -15.63
CA CYS A 35 -22.70 -5.73 -16.19
C CYS A 35 -22.15 -5.61 -17.62
N GLU A 36 -22.43 -4.52 -18.34
CA GLU A 36 -21.79 -4.23 -19.63
C GLU A 36 -20.36 -3.73 -19.44
N PHE A 37 -20.11 -2.99 -18.36
CA PHE A 37 -18.79 -2.49 -17.98
C PHE A 37 -17.97 -3.54 -17.22
N PHE A 38 -18.64 -4.31 -16.36
CA PHE A 38 -18.05 -5.36 -15.55
C PHE A 38 -18.79 -6.68 -15.78
N PRO A 39 -18.44 -7.43 -16.84
CA PRO A 39 -19.07 -8.69 -17.16
C PRO A 39 -19.04 -9.67 -15.99
N ARG A 40 -20.18 -10.31 -15.71
CA ARG A 40 -20.33 -11.29 -14.64
C ARG A 40 -20.55 -12.68 -15.21
N GLU A 41 -19.95 -13.67 -14.60
CA GLU A 41 -20.30 -15.06 -14.83
C GLU A 41 -21.42 -15.43 -13.84
N PHE A 42 -22.60 -15.71 -14.36
CA PHE A 42 -23.73 -16.15 -13.56
C PHE A 42 -23.76 -17.68 -13.47
N ILE A 43 -23.91 -18.18 -12.24
CA ILE A 43 -24.11 -19.61 -11.94
C ILE A 43 -25.59 -19.94 -12.13
N ALA A 44 -26.48 -19.01 -11.73
CA ALA A 44 -27.92 -19.12 -11.92
C ALA A 44 -28.51 -17.72 -12.12
N GLY A 45 -29.57 -17.61 -12.93
CA GLY A 45 -30.19 -16.32 -13.29
C GLY A 45 -29.31 -15.51 -14.25
N ASP A 46 -29.61 -14.23 -14.35
CA ASP A 46 -28.90 -13.23 -15.17
C ASP A 46 -28.97 -11.83 -14.56
N ALA A 47 -28.48 -10.79 -15.27
CA ALA A 47 -28.47 -9.42 -14.77
C ALA A 47 -29.84 -8.73 -14.75
N SER A 48 -30.95 -9.41 -15.05
CA SER A 48 -32.29 -8.82 -15.10
C SER A 48 -32.76 -8.27 -13.73
N PHE A 49 -32.25 -8.80 -12.63
CA PHE A 49 -32.53 -8.30 -11.27
C PHE A 49 -32.18 -6.81 -11.10
N LEU A 50 -31.26 -6.28 -11.87
CA LEU A 50 -30.91 -4.85 -11.80
C LEU A 50 -32.01 -3.92 -12.33
N LYS A 51 -33.01 -4.48 -13.04
CA LYS A 51 -34.19 -3.74 -13.54
C LYS A 51 -35.36 -3.73 -12.56
N VAL A 52 -35.34 -4.62 -11.58
CA VAL A 52 -36.46 -4.85 -10.67
C VAL A 52 -36.02 -4.49 -9.24
N PRO A 53 -36.59 -3.44 -8.63
CA PRO A 53 -36.18 -2.96 -7.30
C PRO A 53 -36.36 -3.99 -6.17
N SER A 54 -37.21 -5.00 -6.34
CA SER A 54 -37.47 -6.05 -5.34
C SER A 54 -36.64 -7.32 -5.54
N GLU A 55 -35.69 -7.33 -6.48
CA GLU A 55 -34.85 -8.48 -6.77
C GLU A 55 -33.38 -8.21 -6.40
N VAL A 56 -32.64 -9.29 -6.13
CA VAL A 56 -31.23 -9.22 -5.74
C VAL A 56 -30.42 -10.34 -6.36
N GLY A 57 -29.20 -10.00 -6.78
CA GLY A 57 -28.16 -10.97 -7.11
C GLY A 57 -27.23 -11.18 -5.92
N ILE A 58 -26.86 -12.44 -5.65
CA ILE A 58 -25.95 -12.80 -4.55
C ILE A 58 -24.69 -13.48 -5.07
N SER A 59 -23.62 -13.40 -4.30
CA SER A 59 -22.36 -14.06 -4.63
C SER A 59 -22.40 -15.56 -4.37
N GLU A 60 -21.54 -16.33 -5.02
CA GLU A 60 -21.40 -17.78 -4.80
C GLU A 60 -21.04 -18.09 -3.34
N THR A 61 -20.11 -17.35 -2.74
CA THR A 61 -19.71 -17.53 -1.35
C THR A 61 -20.88 -17.26 -0.42
N PHE A 62 -21.64 -16.19 -0.64
CA PHE A 62 -22.83 -15.89 0.16
C PHE A 62 -23.88 -16.99 0.02
N ALA A 63 -24.15 -17.46 -1.21
CA ALA A 63 -25.09 -18.55 -1.46
C ALA A 63 -24.69 -19.83 -0.71
N ASN A 64 -23.41 -20.22 -0.79
CA ASN A 64 -22.91 -21.42 -0.12
C ASN A 64 -22.94 -21.32 1.42
N THR A 65 -22.69 -20.12 1.95
CA THR A 65 -22.64 -19.88 3.40
C THR A 65 -24.05 -19.90 4.03
N TYR A 66 -25.00 -19.20 3.41
CA TYR A 66 -26.31 -19.00 4.01
C TYR A 66 -27.41 -19.91 3.43
N PHE A 67 -27.17 -20.53 2.28
CA PHE A 67 -28.07 -21.47 1.61
C PHE A 67 -27.35 -22.77 1.20
N PRO A 68 -26.77 -23.50 2.16
CA PRO A 68 -25.92 -24.66 1.85
C PRO A 68 -26.69 -25.81 1.17
N ALA A 69 -28.03 -25.79 1.18
CA ALA A 69 -28.87 -26.76 0.45
C ALA A 69 -28.93 -26.49 -1.05
N GLY A 70 -28.32 -25.40 -1.56
CA GLY A 70 -28.34 -25.04 -2.97
C GLY A 70 -29.68 -24.47 -3.47
N ASP A 71 -30.56 -24.06 -2.57
CA ASP A 71 -31.93 -23.62 -2.82
C ASP A 71 -32.13 -22.11 -2.65
N ALA A 72 -31.11 -21.32 -2.91
CA ALA A 72 -31.14 -19.87 -2.72
C ALA A 72 -32.07 -19.14 -3.69
N ILE A 73 -32.16 -19.58 -4.95
CA ILE A 73 -33.02 -18.94 -5.97
C ILE A 73 -34.49 -19.02 -5.56
N GLY A 74 -35.17 -17.89 -5.62
CA GLY A 74 -36.58 -17.75 -5.26
C GLY A 74 -36.83 -17.54 -3.76
N LYS A 75 -35.81 -17.66 -2.91
CA LYS A 75 -35.89 -17.28 -1.50
C LYS A 75 -35.81 -15.77 -1.33
N THR A 76 -36.24 -15.30 -0.18
CA THR A 76 -36.22 -13.88 0.19
C THR A 76 -35.11 -13.60 1.19
N VAL A 77 -34.48 -12.43 1.04
CA VAL A 77 -33.64 -11.79 2.06
C VAL A 77 -34.33 -10.51 2.50
N THR A 78 -34.38 -10.29 3.81
CA THR A 78 -34.99 -9.07 4.38
C THR A 78 -33.86 -8.08 4.69
N LEU A 79 -33.92 -6.90 4.08
CA LEU A 79 -33.02 -5.78 4.29
C LEU A 79 -33.84 -4.53 4.59
N LEU A 80 -33.56 -3.86 5.72
CA LEU A 80 -34.26 -2.62 6.11
C LEU A 80 -35.80 -2.80 6.05
N ASP A 81 -36.30 -3.87 6.71
CA ASP A 81 -37.72 -4.25 6.75
C ASP A 81 -38.41 -4.48 5.39
N LYS A 82 -37.63 -4.60 4.32
CA LYS A 82 -38.09 -4.94 2.98
C LYS A 82 -37.58 -6.30 2.55
N ASP A 83 -38.46 -7.07 1.93
CA ASP A 83 -38.14 -8.37 1.39
C ASP A 83 -37.68 -8.26 -0.07
N TYR A 84 -36.56 -8.89 -0.39
CA TYR A 84 -35.98 -8.96 -1.73
C TYR A 84 -35.85 -10.41 -2.15
N ILE A 85 -36.22 -10.72 -3.38
CA ILE A 85 -36.19 -12.07 -3.95
C ILE A 85 -34.84 -12.32 -4.58
N ILE A 86 -34.18 -13.41 -4.24
CA ILE A 86 -32.94 -13.84 -4.87
C ILE A 86 -33.27 -14.44 -6.23
N THR A 87 -32.85 -13.78 -7.32
CA THR A 87 -33.09 -14.22 -8.70
C THR A 87 -31.82 -14.55 -9.46
N ALA A 88 -30.64 -14.16 -8.94
CA ALA A 88 -29.36 -14.47 -9.56
C ALA A 88 -28.29 -14.88 -8.55
N ILE A 89 -27.41 -15.78 -8.97
CA ILE A 89 -26.17 -16.15 -8.26
C ILE A 89 -25.03 -15.92 -9.23
N TYR A 90 -24.08 -15.07 -8.86
CA TYR A 90 -22.88 -14.79 -9.65
C TYR A 90 -21.63 -15.35 -8.99
N LYS A 91 -20.63 -15.74 -9.79
CA LYS A 91 -19.32 -16.10 -9.28
C LYS A 91 -18.70 -14.95 -8.51
N ASP A 92 -18.00 -15.30 -7.46
CA ASP A 92 -17.25 -14.32 -6.69
C ASP A 92 -16.32 -13.53 -7.59
N PHE A 93 -16.13 -12.27 -7.23
CA PHE A 93 -15.19 -11.44 -7.92
C PHE A 93 -13.79 -12.00 -7.76
N GLY A 94 -13.18 -12.36 -8.86
CA GLY A 94 -11.73 -12.58 -8.91
C GLY A 94 -10.97 -11.27 -8.73
N ASP A 95 -9.72 -11.24 -9.17
CA ASP A 95 -8.79 -10.10 -9.06
C ASP A 95 -9.21 -8.86 -9.88
N GLY A 96 -10.45 -8.42 -9.79
CA GLY A 96 -10.99 -7.29 -10.56
C GLY A 96 -10.90 -5.94 -9.84
N LEU A 97 -11.27 -4.85 -10.54
CA LEU A 97 -11.29 -3.47 -10.03
C LEU A 97 -12.29 -3.22 -8.91
N ILE A 98 -13.34 -4.02 -8.84
CA ILE A 98 -14.42 -3.87 -7.87
C ILE A 98 -14.15 -4.80 -6.70
N LYS A 99 -14.25 -4.27 -5.47
CA LYS A 99 -14.13 -5.05 -4.26
C LYS A 99 -15.26 -6.09 -4.17
N TYR A 100 -14.97 -7.17 -3.46
CA TYR A 100 -15.91 -8.23 -3.16
C TYR A 100 -17.24 -7.68 -2.61
N ASN A 101 -18.36 -8.14 -3.17
CA ASN A 101 -19.70 -7.82 -2.73
C ASN A 101 -20.46 -9.12 -2.51
N ASP A 102 -21.14 -9.24 -1.37
CA ASP A 102 -22.00 -10.38 -1.07
C ASP A 102 -23.28 -10.31 -1.89
N MET A 103 -23.79 -9.09 -2.09
CA MET A 103 -25.01 -8.82 -2.83
C MET A 103 -24.85 -7.62 -3.77
N ILE A 104 -25.56 -7.67 -4.88
CA ILE A 104 -25.74 -6.55 -5.80
C ILE A 104 -27.24 -6.31 -5.96
N MET A 105 -27.64 -5.06 -5.86
CA MET A 105 -29.02 -4.62 -5.95
C MET A 105 -29.18 -3.50 -6.97
N ALA A 106 -30.37 -3.36 -7.52
CA ALA A 106 -30.71 -2.24 -8.38
C ALA A 106 -30.58 -0.92 -7.61
N MET A 107 -30.03 0.13 -8.26
CA MET A 107 -29.94 1.47 -7.69
C MET A 107 -31.33 2.00 -7.30
N SER A 108 -32.36 1.67 -8.05
CA SER A 108 -33.75 2.03 -7.79
C SER A 108 -34.34 1.39 -6.50
N ALA A 109 -33.74 0.31 -5.98
CA ALA A 109 -34.14 -0.31 -4.74
C ALA A 109 -33.87 0.55 -3.50
N ARG A 110 -32.91 1.49 -3.59
CA ARG A 110 -32.52 2.36 -2.48
C ARG A 110 -33.57 3.41 -2.10
N GLY A 111 -34.56 3.66 -2.96
CA GLY A 111 -35.67 4.59 -2.71
C GLY A 111 -35.35 6.05 -3.05
N GLU A 112 -36.38 6.79 -3.50
CA GLU A 112 -36.26 8.18 -3.94
C GLU A 112 -35.86 9.17 -2.83
N LYS A 113 -36.18 8.88 -1.57
CA LYS A 113 -35.90 9.78 -0.44
C LYS A 113 -34.41 10.10 -0.24
N ASN A 114 -33.55 9.20 -0.65
CA ASN A 114 -32.10 9.36 -0.46
C ASN A 114 -31.37 10.02 -1.66
N PHE A 115 -32.06 10.23 -2.78
CA PHE A 115 -31.49 10.85 -3.98
C PHE A 115 -31.97 12.30 -4.24
N SER A 116 -32.98 12.75 -3.51
CA SER A 116 -33.59 14.08 -3.75
C SER A 116 -32.78 15.23 -3.14
N ILE A 117 -31.85 14.96 -2.23
CA ILE A 117 -30.95 15.95 -1.65
C ILE A 117 -29.54 15.35 -1.71
N PRO A 118 -28.63 15.87 -2.55
CA PRO A 118 -27.23 15.47 -2.50
C PRO A 118 -26.66 15.99 -1.19
N SER A 119 -26.69 15.15 -0.15
CA SER A 119 -25.83 15.38 0.99
C SER A 119 -24.37 15.31 0.50
N GLN A 120 -23.48 16.00 1.17
CA GLN A 120 -22.04 15.96 0.86
C GLN A 120 -21.51 14.50 0.85
N GLU A 121 -22.18 13.60 1.58
CA GLU A 121 -21.91 12.16 1.62
C GLU A 121 -22.41 11.40 0.38
N MET A 122 -23.41 11.89 -0.31
CA MET A 122 -23.92 11.24 -1.54
C MET A 122 -23.10 11.58 -2.79
N LEU A 123 -22.36 12.68 -2.77
CA LEU A 123 -21.47 13.10 -3.86
C LEU A 123 -20.11 12.41 -3.77
N SER A 124 -19.68 12.03 -2.55
CA SER A 124 -18.49 11.23 -2.34
C SER A 124 -18.88 9.76 -2.29
N GLY A 125 -18.39 8.93 -3.18
CA GLY A 125 -18.61 7.49 -3.11
C GLY A 125 -19.38 6.86 -4.26
N MET A 126 -19.70 7.63 -5.30
CA MET A 126 -20.27 7.11 -6.56
C MET A 126 -19.25 7.17 -7.69
N VAL A 127 -19.23 6.14 -8.50
CA VAL A 127 -18.50 6.12 -9.78
C VAL A 127 -19.50 6.00 -10.90
N THR A 128 -19.40 6.89 -11.87
CA THR A 128 -20.13 6.79 -13.11
C THR A 128 -19.20 6.34 -14.23
N MET A 129 -19.49 5.22 -14.80
CA MET A 129 -18.81 4.68 -15.97
C MET A 129 -19.54 5.20 -17.21
N ILE A 130 -18.76 5.56 -18.21
CA ILE A 130 -19.27 6.15 -19.43
C ILE A 130 -18.70 5.40 -20.62
N LYS A 131 -19.57 4.89 -21.48
CA LYS A 131 -19.20 4.35 -22.78
C LYS A 131 -19.40 5.42 -23.83
N LEU A 132 -18.34 5.83 -24.49
CA LEU A 132 -18.39 6.81 -25.55
C LEU A 132 -18.66 6.14 -26.90
N LYS A 133 -19.32 6.85 -27.80
CA LYS A 133 -19.48 6.42 -29.18
C LYS A 133 -18.16 6.43 -29.94
N ASP A 134 -18.03 5.59 -30.93
CA ASP A 134 -16.83 5.52 -31.75
C ASP A 134 -16.51 6.85 -32.46
N GLY A 135 -15.24 7.22 -32.44
CA GLY A 135 -14.74 8.40 -33.15
C GLY A 135 -14.97 9.77 -32.48
N VAL A 136 -15.40 9.76 -31.21
CA VAL A 136 -15.61 10.97 -30.40
C VAL A 136 -14.29 11.53 -29.87
N ASP A 137 -14.14 12.85 -29.86
CA ASP A 137 -13.04 13.55 -29.21
C ASP A 137 -13.23 13.50 -27.68
N ILE A 138 -12.32 12.79 -27.00
CA ILE A 138 -12.39 12.59 -25.55
C ILE A 138 -12.24 13.92 -24.80
N GLY A 139 -11.32 14.79 -25.24
CA GLY A 139 -11.05 16.06 -24.55
C GLY A 139 -12.19 17.07 -24.68
N GLU A 140 -12.89 17.10 -25.82
CA GLU A 140 -14.08 17.94 -26.01
C GLU A 140 -15.26 17.39 -25.21
N THR A 141 -15.42 16.06 -25.17
CA THR A 141 -16.49 15.41 -24.41
C THR A 141 -16.27 15.60 -22.90
N GLU A 142 -15.04 15.51 -22.42
CA GLU A 142 -14.68 15.77 -21.02
C GLU A 142 -15.08 17.17 -20.57
N LYS A 143 -14.84 18.18 -21.40
CA LYS A 143 -15.29 19.56 -21.12
C LYS A 143 -16.79 19.66 -20.99
N LYS A 144 -17.55 19.04 -21.91
CA LYS A 144 -19.01 19.02 -21.85
C LYS A 144 -19.54 18.31 -20.61
N ILE A 145 -18.93 17.19 -20.22
CA ILE A 145 -19.29 16.47 -19.00
C ILE A 145 -19.01 17.34 -17.78
N LYS A 146 -17.85 18.00 -17.74
CA LYS A 146 -17.49 18.91 -16.64
C LYS A 146 -18.49 20.04 -16.50
N GLU A 147 -18.85 20.72 -17.61
CA GLU A 147 -19.81 21.82 -17.60
C GLU A 147 -21.18 21.38 -17.08
N GLU A 148 -21.71 20.24 -17.56
CA GLU A 148 -23.00 19.72 -17.08
C GLU A 148 -22.92 19.24 -15.61
N THR A 149 -21.83 18.62 -15.20
CA THR A 149 -21.61 18.21 -13.81
C THR A 149 -21.64 19.42 -12.88
N ILE A 150 -20.84 20.45 -13.17
CA ILE A 150 -20.80 21.70 -12.38
C ILE A 150 -22.19 22.35 -12.29
N LYS A 151 -22.92 22.40 -13.39
CA LYS A 151 -24.27 22.95 -13.42
C LYS A 151 -25.23 22.18 -12.50
N HIS A 152 -25.22 20.86 -12.59
CA HIS A 152 -26.08 20.04 -11.71
C HIS A 152 -25.68 20.14 -10.24
N TYR A 153 -24.40 20.17 -9.92
CA TYR A 153 -23.91 20.37 -8.57
C TYR A 153 -24.29 21.74 -8.00
N THR A 154 -24.23 22.81 -8.83
CA THR A 154 -24.66 24.14 -8.41
C THR A 154 -26.15 24.17 -8.06
N ILE A 155 -26.99 23.58 -8.90
CA ILE A 155 -28.43 23.49 -8.65
C ILE A 155 -28.74 22.70 -7.40
N ALA A 156 -28.07 21.55 -7.21
CA ALA A 156 -28.24 20.71 -6.04
C ALA A 156 -27.79 21.41 -4.76
N SER A 157 -26.66 22.12 -4.80
CA SER A 157 -26.13 22.88 -3.67
C SER A 157 -27.06 24.07 -3.30
N GLU A 158 -27.62 24.76 -4.28
CA GLU A 158 -28.60 25.84 -4.04
C GLU A 158 -29.86 25.30 -3.35
N LYS A 159 -30.40 24.17 -3.78
CA LYS A 159 -31.55 23.52 -3.13
C LYS A 159 -31.24 23.08 -1.70
N TYR A 160 -30.02 22.54 -1.46
CA TYR A 160 -29.60 22.15 -0.13
C TYR A 160 -29.48 23.36 0.81
N ILE A 161 -28.97 24.48 0.32
CA ILE A 161 -28.82 25.73 1.06
C ILE A 161 -30.22 26.33 1.38
N GLU A 162 -31.15 26.28 0.43
CA GLU A 162 -32.53 26.69 0.68
C GLU A 162 -33.20 25.83 1.75
N ALA A 163 -32.97 24.50 1.73
CA ALA A 163 -33.49 23.56 2.73
C ALA A 163 -32.83 23.74 4.12
N ALA A 164 -31.54 24.09 4.16
CA ALA A 164 -30.75 24.33 5.38
C ALA A 164 -30.85 25.78 5.90
N SER A 165 -31.88 26.53 5.52
CA SER A 165 -32.04 27.99 5.74
C SER A 165 -32.11 28.46 7.21
N SER A 166 -31.81 27.60 8.18
CA SER A 166 -31.63 27.95 9.59
C SER A 166 -30.19 28.30 10.00
N ALA A 167 -29.20 28.16 9.12
CA ALA A 167 -27.81 28.41 9.44
C ALA A 167 -27.36 29.84 9.07
N GLN A 168 -26.81 30.54 10.02
CA GLN A 168 -26.46 31.96 10.00
C GLN A 168 -25.39 32.43 8.98
N ASN A 169 -24.81 31.54 8.15
CA ASN A 169 -23.72 31.88 7.21
C ASN A 169 -23.86 31.27 5.82
N ASN A 170 -25.04 31.43 5.20
CA ASN A 170 -25.33 30.85 3.89
C ASN A 170 -24.40 31.35 2.76
N GLU A 171 -24.05 32.64 2.72
CA GLU A 171 -23.24 33.21 1.63
C GLU A 171 -21.79 32.70 1.61
N ALA A 172 -21.16 32.57 2.75
CA ALA A 172 -19.79 32.05 2.87
C ALA A 172 -19.73 30.57 2.49
N TYR A 173 -20.72 29.76 2.93
CA TYR A 173 -20.84 28.35 2.57
C TYR A 173 -21.14 28.16 1.06
N ILE A 174 -21.99 28.99 0.47
CA ILE A 174 -22.23 29.00 -0.98
C ILE A 174 -20.95 29.33 -1.75
N LYS A 175 -20.20 30.33 -1.29
CA LYS A 175 -18.94 30.73 -1.90
C LYS A 175 -17.89 29.59 -1.82
N MET A 176 -17.81 28.91 -0.68
CA MET A 176 -16.94 27.75 -0.47
C MET A 176 -17.31 26.61 -1.45
N ILE A 177 -18.59 26.24 -1.53
CA ILE A 177 -19.04 25.19 -2.46
C ILE A 177 -18.72 25.58 -3.91
N LYS A 178 -19.00 26.83 -4.29
CA LYS A 178 -18.70 27.32 -5.65
C LYS A 178 -17.19 27.32 -5.96
N SER A 179 -16.35 27.68 -5.01
CA SER A 179 -14.89 27.65 -5.19
C SER A 179 -14.38 26.21 -5.31
N ARG A 180 -14.86 25.29 -4.47
CA ARG A 180 -14.52 23.87 -4.58
C ARG A 180 -14.97 23.26 -5.90
N LEU A 181 -16.18 23.56 -6.35
CA LEU A 181 -16.68 23.11 -7.65
C LEU A 181 -15.87 23.66 -8.84
N ALA A 182 -15.35 24.90 -8.72
CA ALA A 182 -14.50 25.47 -9.75
C ALA A 182 -13.12 24.80 -9.82
N ASP A 183 -12.61 24.34 -8.68
CA ASP A 183 -11.33 23.64 -8.57
C ASP A 183 -11.47 22.12 -8.80
N GLU A 184 -12.68 21.55 -8.69
CA GLU A 184 -12.89 20.14 -8.99
C GLU A 184 -12.62 19.83 -10.46
N THR A 185 -11.62 18.99 -10.66
CA THR A 185 -11.29 18.47 -11.99
C THR A 185 -12.14 17.24 -12.28
N CYS A 186 -13.24 17.41 -13.02
CA CYS A 186 -13.87 16.27 -13.68
C CYS A 186 -12.94 15.78 -14.79
N ARG A 187 -12.46 14.55 -14.68
CA ARG A 187 -11.53 13.94 -15.61
C ARG A 187 -12.05 12.58 -16.05
N LEU A 188 -12.04 12.33 -17.35
CA LEU A 188 -12.29 11.00 -17.89
C LEU A 188 -11.02 10.17 -17.81
N VAL A 189 -11.08 9.06 -17.10
CA VAL A 189 -9.99 8.11 -17.00
C VAL A 189 -10.34 6.87 -17.81
N ARG A 190 -9.43 6.46 -18.70
CA ARG A 190 -9.63 5.23 -19.48
C ARG A 190 -9.69 4.01 -18.54
N TYR A 191 -10.54 3.06 -18.89
CA TYR A 191 -10.74 1.84 -18.09
C TYR A 191 -9.44 1.04 -17.89
N ASP A 192 -8.59 0.94 -18.91
CA ASP A 192 -7.30 0.26 -18.86
C ASP A 192 -6.22 1.02 -18.07
N GLU A 193 -6.44 2.32 -17.80
CA GLU A 193 -5.53 3.17 -17.04
C GLU A 193 -5.99 3.40 -15.59
N ILE A 194 -7.23 3.04 -15.25
CA ILE A 194 -7.85 3.35 -13.95
C ILE A 194 -7.06 2.78 -12.76
N THR A 195 -6.44 1.60 -12.94
CA THR A 195 -5.59 0.96 -11.92
C THR A 195 -4.27 1.69 -11.68
N TYR A 196 -3.89 2.59 -12.58
CA TYR A 196 -2.63 3.34 -12.54
C TYR A 196 -2.83 4.83 -12.30
N ASP A 197 -4.07 5.25 -12.08
CA ASP A 197 -4.39 6.66 -11.88
C ASP A 197 -4.29 7.02 -10.40
N GLU A 198 -3.27 7.80 -10.05
CA GLU A 198 -2.97 8.22 -8.68
C GLU A 198 -4.03 9.16 -8.08
N ALA A 199 -4.80 9.87 -8.92
CA ALA A 199 -5.91 10.70 -8.46
C ALA A 199 -7.16 9.87 -8.11
N ASN A 200 -7.15 8.58 -8.44
CA ASN A 200 -8.25 7.69 -8.16
C ASN A 200 -8.09 7.03 -6.79
N GLN A 201 -8.65 7.65 -5.76
CA GLN A 201 -8.62 7.13 -4.39
C GLN A 201 -9.54 5.91 -4.18
N TYR A 202 -10.37 5.58 -5.15
CA TYR A 202 -11.51 4.69 -4.98
C TYR A 202 -11.31 3.26 -5.49
N PHE A 203 -10.51 3.11 -6.54
CA PHE A 203 -10.11 1.78 -7.00
C PHE A 203 -8.75 1.43 -6.42
N THR A 204 -8.47 0.15 -6.27
CA THR A 204 -7.15 -0.31 -5.86
C THR A 204 -6.11 0.15 -6.89
N VAL A 205 -5.33 1.15 -6.52
CA VAL A 205 -4.36 1.77 -7.41
C VAL A 205 -3.01 1.12 -7.22
N ASN A 206 -2.56 0.44 -8.25
CA ASN A 206 -1.15 0.09 -8.38
C ASN A 206 -0.43 1.34 -8.91
N THR A 207 0.22 2.09 -8.05
CA THR A 207 0.92 3.28 -8.51
C THR A 207 1.93 2.89 -9.59
N LYS A 208 1.90 3.57 -10.73
CA LYS A 208 2.94 3.44 -11.79
C LYS A 208 4.34 3.52 -11.19
N PHE A 209 4.47 4.25 -10.11
CA PHE A 209 5.68 4.41 -9.33
C PHE A 209 6.15 3.09 -8.69
N THR A 210 5.27 2.35 -8.01
CA THR A 210 5.61 1.05 -7.39
C THR A 210 6.08 0.04 -8.43
N ILE A 211 5.37 -0.05 -9.57
CA ILE A 211 5.75 -0.94 -10.65
C ILE A 211 7.11 -0.54 -11.23
N ARG A 212 7.35 0.76 -11.47
CA ARG A 212 8.65 1.26 -11.96
C ARG A 212 9.78 0.92 -11.00
N ILE A 213 9.57 1.08 -9.69
CA ILE A 213 10.57 0.71 -8.68
C ILE A 213 10.88 -0.78 -8.76
N ILE A 214 9.88 -1.65 -8.78
CA ILE A 214 10.06 -3.10 -8.87
C ILE A 214 10.85 -3.45 -10.14
N VAL A 215 10.49 -2.89 -11.29
CA VAL A 215 11.20 -3.11 -12.55
C VAL A 215 12.65 -2.65 -12.47
N ILE A 216 12.92 -1.45 -11.92
CA ILE A 216 14.28 -0.94 -11.74
C ILE A 216 15.09 -1.88 -10.85
N ILE A 217 14.54 -2.35 -9.75
CA ILE A 217 15.19 -3.27 -8.83
C ILE A 217 15.53 -4.60 -9.52
N VAL A 218 14.59 -5.19 -10.26
CA VAL A 218 14.81 -6.44 -11.01
C VAL A 218 15.92 -6.26 -12.06
N VAL A 219 15.93 -5.12 -12.77
CA VAL A 219 16.98 -4.80 -13.75
C VAL A 219 18.35 -4.65 -13.07
N LEU A 220 18.42 -3.99 -11.92
CA LEU A 220 19.67 -3.85 -11.16
C LEU A 220 20.18 -5.19 -10.64
N LEU A 221 19.31 -6.08 -10.18
CA LEU A 221 19.63 -7.46 -9.81
C LEU A 221 20.23 -8.23 -11.00
N LEU A 222 19.56 -8.15 -12.15
CA LEU A 222 20.00 -8.81 -13.37
C LEU A 222 21.38 -8.28 -13.82
N ILE A 223 21.58 -6.97 -13.79
CA ILE A 223 22.87 -6.32 -14.11
C ILE A 223 23.95 -6.84 -13.15
N THR A 224 23.67 -6.89 -11.84
CA THR A 224 24.62 -7.37 -10.83
C THR A 224 25.02 -8.82 -11.09
N ALA A 225 24.06 -9.70 -11.40
CA ALA A 225 24.32 -11.11 -11.73
C ALA A 225 25.14 -11.24 -13.03
N LEU A 226 24.81 -10.48 -14.08
CA LEU A 226 25.54 -10.46 -15.34
C LEU A 226 26.97 -9.96 -15.17
N MET A 227 27.15 -8.87 -14.41
CA MET A 227 28.48 -8.32 -14.14
C MET A 227 29.36 -9.34 -13.40
N ASN A 228 28.78 -10.06 -12.45
CA ASN A 228 29.49 -11.13 -11.72
C ASN A 228 29.92 -12.25 -12.68
N TYR A 229 29.02 -12.74 -13.54
CA TYR A 229 29.31 -13.77 -14.53
C TYR A 229 30.38 -13.30 -15.53
N VAL A 230 30.25 -12.10 -16.08
CA VAL A 230 31.22 -11.52 -17.03
C VAL A 230 32.58 -11.34 -16.35
N ASN A 231 32.60 -10.82 -15.11
CA ASN A 231 33.84 -10.58 -14.36
C ASN A 231 34.64 -11.88 -14.16
N LEU A 232 33.94 -12.97 -13.76
CA LEU A 232 34.58 -14.28 -13.60
C LEU A 232 35.11 -14.83 -14.94
N ASN A 233 34.34 -14.71 -16.02
CA ASN A 233 34.77 -15.20 -17.32
C ASN A 233 35.92 -14.39 -17.91
N VAL A 234 35.96 -13.07 -17.72
CA VAL A 234 37.07 -12.22 -18.13
C VAL A 234 38.31 -12.55 -17.28
N ALA A 235 38.16 -12.84 -15.99
CA ALA A 235 39.26 -13.30 -15.15
C ALA A 235 39.88 -14.62 -15.69
N LEU A 236 39.04 -15.57 -16.11
CA LEU A 236 39.48 -16.84 -16.69
C LEU A 236 39.93 -16.72 -18.14
N ALA A 237 39.76 -15.55 -18.78
CA ALA A 237 40.10 -15.36 -20.20
C ALA A 237 41.55 -15.69 -20.55
N GLY A 238 42.50 -15.48 -19.64
CA GLY A 238 43.92 -15.83 -19.84
C GLY A 238 44.15 -17.35 -20.05
N LYS A 239 43.49 -18.19 -19.28
CA LYS A 239 43.56 -19.65 -19.44
C LYS A 239 42.86 -20.09 -20.73
N ARG A 240 41.69 -19.51 -21.03
CA ARG A 240 40.93 -19.80 -22.26
C ARG A 240 41.59 -19.24 -23.52
N ALA A 241 42.35 -18.16 -23.42
CA ALA A 241 43.14 -17.57 -24.54
C ALA A 241 44.21 -18.55 -25.06
N LYS A 242 44.87 -19.33 -24.20
CA LYS A 242 45.80 -20.38 -24.60
C LYS A 242 45.12 -21.46 -25.45
N GLU A 243 43.96 -21.92 -25.00
CA GLU A 243 43.16 -22.93 -25.75
C GLU A 243 42.70 -22.36 -27.10
N ALA A 244 42.18 -21.13 -27.12
CA ALA A 244 41.77 -20.46 -28.36
C ALA A 244 42.97 -20.24 -29.33
N ALA A 245 44.13 -19.84 -28.82
CA ALA A 245 45.32 -19.66 -29.60
C ALA A 245 45.79 -20.97 -30.23
N THR A 246 45.80 -22.07 -29.46
CA THR A 246 46.14 -23.40 -29.97
C THR A 246 45.20 -23.83 -31.10
N LYS A 247 43.87 -23.63 -30.94
CA LYS A 247 42.88 -23.92 -31.99
C LYS A 247 43.08 -23.06 -33.25
N ASN A 248 43.41 -21.77 -33.08
CA ASN A 248 43.67 -20.86 -34.19
C ASN A 248 44.94 -21.27 -34.95
N LEU A 249 46.00 -21.71 -34.24
CA LEU A 249 47.23 -22.24 -34.88
C LEU A 249 46.97 -23.52 -35.67
N LEU A 250 45.99 -24.32 -35.23
CA LEU A 250 45.56 -25.53 -35.93
C LEU A 250 44.53 -25.24 -37.07
N GLY A 251 44.31 -23.95 -37.41
CA GLY A 251 43.49 -23.55 -38.54
C GLY A 251 42.02 -23.20 -38.21
N SER A 252 41.62 -23.14 -36.93
CA SER A 252 40.28 -22.69 -36.57
C SER A 252 40.07 -21.19 -36.82
N GLN A 253 38.92 -20.87 -37.44
CA GLN A 253 38.55 -19.46 -37.66
C GLN A 253 38.15 -18.78 -36.32
N LYS A 254 38.41 -17.49 -36.22
CA LYS A 254 38.01 -16.68 -35.02
C LYS A 254 36.51 -16.77 -34.73
N SER A 255 35.68 -16.85 -35.77
CA SER A 255 34.21 -17.03 -35.62
C SER A 255 33.84 -18.34 -34.95
N SER A 256 34.61 -19.40 -35.14
CA SER A 256 34.41 -20.70 -34.49
C SER A 256 34.62 -20.61 -32.97
N VAL A 257 35.64 -19.84 -32.56
CA VAL A 257 35.95 -19.58 -31.16
C VAL A 257 34.82 -18.75 -30.50
N TYR A 258 34.34 -17.72 -31.20
CA TYR A 258 33.17 -16.94 -30.71
C TYR A 258 31.94 -17.82 -30.53
N LEU A 259 31.62 -18.64 -31.52
CA LEU A 259 30.45 -19.52 -31.47
C LEU A 259 30.55 -20.54 -30.34
N GLN A 260 31.75 -21.05 -30.06
CA GLN A 260 31.99 -21.93 -28.94
C GLN A 260 31.67 -21.26 -27.61
N PHE A 261 32.21 -20.05 -27.34
CA PHE A 261 31.92 -19.31 -26.11
C PHE A 261 30.46 -18.94 -25.99
N PHE A 262 29.84 -18.58 -27.10
CA PHE A 262 28.41 -18.29 -27.11
C PHE A 262 27.58 -19.52 -26.75
N LYS A 263 27.88 -20.69 -27.33
CA LYS A 263 27.18 -21.95 -27.03
C LYS A 263 27.34 -22.35 -25.56
N GLU A 264 28.54 -22.23 -24.99
CA GLU A 264 28.78 -22.47 -23.57
C GLU A 264 27.93 -21.54 -22.68
N ALA A 265 27.99 -20.23 -22.95
CA ALA A 265 27.21 -19.24 -22.21
C ALA A 265 25.72 -19.46 -22.37
N PHE A 266 25.25 -19.76 -23.56
CA PHE A 266 23.85 -20.06 -23.84
C PHE A 266 23.36 -21.28 -23.06
N ALA A 267 24.13 -22.39 -23.08
CA ALA A 267 23.77 -23.60 -22.34
C ALA A 267 23.65 -23.36 -20.84
N VAL A 268 24.60 -22.62 -20.24
CA VAL A 268 24.55 -22.24 -18.83
C VAL A 268 23.35 -21.33 -18.54
N THR A 269 23.11 -20.33 -19.39
CA THR A 269 21.99 -19.41 -19.22
C THR A 269 20.63 -20.13 -19.33
N VAL A 270 20.49 -21.05 -20.29
CA VAL A 270 19.26 -21.89 -20.42
C VAL A 270 19.06 -22.71 -19.16
N PHE A 271 20.11 -23.38 -18.68
CA PHE A 271 20.03 -24.18 -17.45
C PHE A 271 19.61 -23.34 -16.24
N CYS A 272 20.25 -22.18 -16.04
CA CYS A 272 19.92 -21.25 -14.96
C CYS A 272 18.49 -20.69 -15.09
N THR A 273 18.04 -20.39 -16.32
CA THR A 273 16.68 -19.90 -16.55
C THR A 273 15.64 -20.98 -16.24
N LEU A 274 15.86 -22.23 -16.68
CA LEU A 274 14.98 -23.35 -16.33
C LEU A 274 14.91 -23.56 -14.83
N LEU A 275 16.04 -23.52 -14.13
CA LEU A 275 16.08 -23.64 -12.67
C LEU A 275 15.33 -22.47 -12.01
N GLY A 276 15.52 -21.24 -12.52
CA GLY A 276 14.83 -20.06 -12.03
C GLY A 276 13.31 -20.14 -12.23
N VAL A 277 12.86 -20.62 -13.39
CA VAL A 277 11.44 -20.86 -13.67
C VAL A 277 10.87 -21.93 -12.73
N CYS A 278 11.59 -23.03 -12.52
CA CYS A 278 11.16 -24.06 -11.56
C CYS A 278 11.02 -23.49 -10.13
N LEU A 279 12.00 -22.70 -9.68
CA LEU A 279 11.92 -22.04 -8.36
C LEU A 279 10.75 -21.04 -8.31
N ALA A 280 10.51 -20.27 -9.38
CA ALA A 280 9.38 -19.35 -9.46
C ALA A 280 8.04 -20.09 -9.34
N VAL A 281 7.86 -21.20 -10.09
CA VAL A 281 6.63 -22.02 -10.04
C VAL A 281 6.39 -22.57 -8.64
N VAL A 282 7.43 -23.08 -7.99
CA VAL A 282 7.32 -23.64 -6.61
C VAL A 282 7.01 -22.56 -5.57
N SER A 283 7.59 -21.37 -5.71
CA SER A 283 7.39 -20.26 -4.75
C SER A 283 6.11 -19.45 -5.02
N LEU A 284 5.55 -19.54 -6.22
CA LEU A 284 4.40 -18.74 -6.65
C LEU A 284 3.17 -18.83 -5.72
N PRO A 285 2.74 -20.02 -5.25
CA PRO A 285 1.60 -20.11 -4.34
C PRO A 285 1.85 -19.36 -3.02
N SER A 286 3.07 -19.51 -2.46
CA SER A 286 3.45 -18.82 -1.22
C SER A 286 3.56 -17.29 -1.41
N ILE A 287 4.07 -16.85 -2.55
CA ILE A 287 4.13 -15.43 -2.88
C ILE A 287 2.71 -14.88 -3.06
N ASN A 288 1.85 -15.58 -3.79
CA ASN A 288 0.47 -15.15 -4.01
C ASN A 288 -0.32 -15.13 -2.69
N SER A 289 -0.18 -16.12 -1.80
CA SER A 289 -0.82 -16.09 -0.48
C SER A 289 -0.32 -14.93 0.39
N MET A 290 0.97 -14.62 0.30
CA MET A 290 1.56 -13.48 0.99
C MET A 290 1.02 -12.15 0.44
N LEU A 291 0.88 -12.02 -0.88
CA LEU A 291 0.29 -10.84 -1.53
C LEU A 291 -1.20 -10.67 -1.22
N GLN A 292 -1.95 -11.76 -1.11
CA GLN A 292 -3.37 -11.75 -0.74
C GLN A 292 -3.61 -11.35 0.71
N GLY A 293 -2.64 -11.60 1.59
CA GLY A 293 -2.70 -11.19 3.01
C GLY A 293 -2.55 -9.68 3.24
N TYR A 294 -2.13 -8.94 2.23
CA TYR A 294 -1.98 -7.48 2.30
C TYR A 294 -3.21 -6.77 1.73
N ASP A 295 -4.23 -6.55 2.57
CA ASP A 295 -5.48 -5.85 2.19
C ASP A 295 -5.24 -4.47 1.56
N GLY A 296 -4.17 -3.81 1.93
CA GLY A 296 -3.80 -2.48 1.44
C GLY A 296 -3.15 -2.45 0.05
N LEU A 297 -2.57 -3.56 -0.44
CA LEU A 297 -2.07 -3.69 -1.82
C LEU A 297 -3.15 -4.18 -2.78
N GLY A 298 -4.34 -4.40 -2.24
CA GLY A 298 -5.46 -5.06 -2.91
C GLY A 298 -5.13 -6.53 -3.11
N SER A 299 -6.04 -7.40 -2.77
CA SER A 299 -6.05 -8.85 -3.01
C SER A 299 -5.79 -9.29 -4.48
N ARG A 300 -5.01 -8.55 -5.26
CA ARG A 300 -5.04 -8.53 -6.72
C ARG A 300 -3.70 -8.56 -7.44
N PHE A 301 -2.59 -8.64 -6.70
CA PHE A 301 -1.36 -9.08 -7.32
C PHE A 301 -1.38 -10.62 -7.34
N SER A 302 -1.96 -11.19 -8.37
CA SER A 302 -1.67 -12.57 -8.71
C SER A 302 -0.62 -12.60 -9.81
N ILE A 303 0.48 -13.25 -9.55
CA ILE A 303 1.49 -13.51 -10.57
C ILE A 303 1.02 -14.75 -11.33
N SER A 304 0.75 -14.59 -12.62
CA SER A 304 0.32 -15.66 -13.51
C SER A 304 1.30 -15.84 -14.68
N PHE A 305 1.35 -17.06 -15.23
CA PHE A 305 2.14 -17.34 -16.43
C PHE A 305 1.32 -17.06 -17.68
N GLU A 306 1.26 -15.80 -18.07
CA GLU A 306 0.64 -15.41 -19.34
C GLU A 306 1.64 -15.46 -20.52
N PRO A 307 1.17 -15.53 -21.77
CA PRO A 307 2.04 -15.55 -22.95
C PRO A 307 3.03 -14.38 -22.99
N MET A 308 2.65 -13.21 -22.50
CA MET A 308 3.52 -12.03 -22.40
C MET A 308 4.67 -12.25 -21.42
N THR A 309 4.40 -12.88 -20.27
CA THR A 309 5.41 -13.24 -19.26
C THR A 309 6.42 -14.23 -19.84
N VAL A 310 5.94 -15.24 -20.56
CA VAL A 310 6.81 -16.21 -21.26
C VAL A 310 7.69 -15.51 -22.29
N GLY A 311 7.12 -14.56 -23.07
CA GLY A 311 7.86 -13.75 -24.03
C GLY A 311 8.95 -12.89 -23.37
N ALA A 312 8.65 -12.29 -22.22
CA ALA A 312 9.61 -11.51 -21.44
C ALA A 312 10.77 -12.39 -20.92
N VAL A 313 10.47 -13.58 -20.39
CA VAL A 313 11.49 -14.54 -19.91
C VAL A 313 12.39 -14.99 -21.07
N LEU A 314 11.83 -15.28 -22.22
CA LEU A 314 12.62 -15.62 -23.42
C LEU A 314 13.48 -14.45 -23.91
N GLY A 315 12.96 -13.22 -23.88
CA GLY A 315 13.70 -12.02 -24.20
C GLY A 315 14.91 -11.81 -23.27
N ILE A 316 14.69 -11.96 -21.95
CA ILE A 316 15.75 -11.90 -20.94
C ILE A 316 16.78 -13.01 -21.17
N LEU A 317 16.36 -14.24 -21.43
CA LEU A 317 17.25 -15.37 -21.74
C LEU A 317 18.16 -15.06 -22.93
N ILE A 318 17.60 -14.56 -24.03
CA ILE A 318 18.38 -14.22 -25.23
C ILE A 318 19.37 -13.06 -24.94
N MET A 319 18.87 -11.99 -24.31
CA MET A 319 19.70 -10.83 -23.98
C MET A 319 20.86 -11.20 -23.03
N THR A 320 20.57 -11.96 -21.98
CA THR A 320 21.59 -12.42 -21.03
C THR A 320 22.60 -13.35 -21.67
N SER A 321 22.16 -14.26 -22.57
CA SER A 321 23.06 -15.15 -23.32
C SER A 321 24.01 -14.38 -24.25
N ILE A 322 23.50 -13.35 -24.94
CA ILE A 322 24.33 -12.50 -25.81
C ILE A 322 25.37 -11.74 -24.96
N LEU A 323 24.96 -11.08 -23.91
CA LEU A 323 25.86 -10.29 -23.06
C LEU A 323 26.90 -11.18 -22.36
N SER A 324 26.49 -12.31 -21.83
CA SER A 324 27.37 -13.25 -21.12
C SER A 324 28.33 -14.00 -22.04
N GLY A 325 27.96 -14.25 -23.30
CA GLY A 325 28.79 -14.94 -24.29
C GLY A 325 29.69 -14.00 -25.08
N CYS A 326 29.16 -12.87 -25.60
CA CYS A 326 29.89 -11.99 -26.50
C CYS A 326 31.01 -11.20 -25.81
N VAL A 327 30.80 -10.75 -24.56
CA VAL A 327 31.77 -9.95 -23.82
C VAL A 327 33.08 -10.74 -23.56
N PRO A 328 33.03 -11.94 -22.96
CA PRO A 328 34.24 -12.76 -22.78
C PRO A 328 34.91 -13.14 -24.11
N ALA A 329 34.07 -13.52 -25.12
CA ALA A 329 34.57 -13.90 -26.44
C ALA A 329 35.36 -12.74 -27.11
N TYR A 330 34.84 -11.52 -26.99
CA TYR A 330 35.56 -10.33 -27.51
C TYR A 330 36.93 -10.14 -26.85
N TYR A 331 37.02 -10.34 -25.53
CA TYR A 331 38.30 -10.23 -24.83
C TYR A 331 39.28 -11.34 -25.25
N VAL A 332 38.84 -12.59 -25.33
CA VAL A 332 39.65 -13.73 -25.72
C VAL A 332 40.18 -13.59 -27.17
N SER A 333 39.35 -13.08 -28.09
CA SER A 333 39.71 -12.97 -29.52
C SER A 333 40.73 -11.89 -29.84
N ARG A 334 40.98 -10.94 -28.93
CA ARG A 334 41.97 -9.90 -29.10
C ARG A 334 43.41 -10.39 -28.91
N PHE A 335 43.62 -11.60 -28.39
CA PHE A 335 44.93 -12.15 -28.17
C PHE A 335 45.52 -12.73 -29.44
N SER A 336 46.76 -12.35 -29.74
CA SER A 336 47.53 -12.94 -30.85
C SER A 336 48.02 -14.33 -30.47
N ALA A 337 47.79 -15.31 -31.34
CA ALA A 337 48.25 -16.68 -31.14
C ALA A 337 49.81 -16.75 -30.96
N LEU A 338 50.54 -15.82 -31.61
CA LEU A 338 52.02 -15.73 -31.55
C LEU A 338 52.50 -15.24 -30.16
N ASP A 339 51.78 -14.32 -29.54
CA ASP A 339 52.18 -13.77 -28.22
C ASP A 339 51.93 -14.82 -27.11
N VAL A 340 50.89 -15.65 -27.27
CA VAL A 340 50.55 -16.73 -26.35
C VAL A 340 51.56 -17.86 -26.42
N THR A 341 52.08 -18.23 -27.62
CA THR A 341 53.03 -19.34 -27.78
C THR A 341 54.47 -18.97 -27.42
N LYS A 342 54.87 -17.70 -27.54
CA LYS A 342 56.24 -17.24 -27.16
C LYS A 342 56.43 -17.12 -25.64
N GLY A 343 55.46 -17.45 -24.82
CA GLY A 343 55.55 -17.36 -23.37
C GLY A 343 55.72 -15.93 -22.83
N SER A 344 55.76 -14.93 -23.73
CA SER A 344 55.83 -13.51 -23.41
C SER A 344 54.46 -12.97 -22.98
N PHE A 345 53.48 -13.86 -22.87
CA PHE A 345 52.14 -13.51 -22.51
C PHE A 345 52.06 -13.12 -21.02
N ARG A 346 52.41 -11.88 -20.74
CA ARG A 346 52.01 -11.21 -19.52
C ARG A 346 50.64 -10.59 -19.77
N PHE A 347 49.61 -11.06 -19.07
CA PHE A 347 48.32 -10.39 -18.99
C PHE A 347 48.50 -9.08 -18.23
N ASN A 348 49.28 -8.17 -18.83
CA ASN A 348 49.84 -6.98 -18.16
C ASN A 348 48.88 -5.79 -18.17
N ARG A 349 47.62 -5.98 -18.58
CA ARG A 349 46.58 -5.00 -18.33
C ARG A 349 45.83 -5.44 -17.09
N LYS A 350 46.26 -4.93 -15.93
CA LYS A 350 45.40 -4.74 -14.78
C LYS A 350 44.01 -4.43 -15.33
N THR A 351 43.12 -5.39 -15.35
CA THR A 351 41.82 -5.24 -16.00
C THR A 351 41.04 -4.21 -15.22
N ILE A 352 41.16 -2.94 -15.63
CA ILE A 352 40.39 -1.82 -15.08
C ILE A 352 38.91 -2.19 -15.02
N LEU A 353 38.48 -2.95 -16.04
CA LEU A 353 37.10 -3.42 -16.14
C LEU A 353 36.66 -4.26 -14.89
N ASN A 354 37.48 -5.21 -14.43
CA ASN A 354 37.15 -6.02 -13.25
C ASN A 354 37.05 -5.14 -12.00
N LYS A 355 37.93 -4.16 -11.85
CA LYS A 355 37.85 -3.23 -10.71
C LYS A 355 36.60 -2.33 -10.78
N VAL A 356 36.28 -1.87 -11.99
CA VAL A 356 35.05 -1.09 -12.22
C VAL A 356 33.82 -1.94 -11.89
N PHE A 357 33.76 -3.20 -12.31
CA PHE A 357 32.63 -4.07 -12.01
C PHE A 357 32.47 -4.35 -10.49
N ILE A 358 33.62 -4.64 -9.81
CA ILE A 358 33.61 -4.80 -8.36
C ILE A 358 33.14 -3.51 -7.67
N CYS A 359 33.63 -2.34 -8.13
CA CYS A 359 33.21 -1.06 -7.58
C CYS A 359 31.69 -0.83 -7.73
N ILE A 360 31.15 -1.06 -8.93
CA ILE A 360 29.70 -0.91 -9.18
C ILE A 360 28.87 -1.91 -8.32
N GLN A 361 29.30 -3.18 -8.24
CA GLN A 361 28.63 -4.18 -7.38
C GLN A 361 28.63 -3.75 -5.91
N THR A 362 29.77 -3.24 -5.43
CA THR A 362 29.89 -2.75 -4.04
C THR A 362 28.99 -1.52 -3.82
N ILE A 363 28.94 -0.59 -4.78
CA ILE A 363 28.02 0.57 -4.73
C ILE A 363 26.57 0.10 -4.58
N LEU A 364 26.13 -0.83 -5.44
CA LEU A 364 24.78 -1.35 -5.41
C LEU A 364 24.49 -2.09 -4.10
N ALA A 365 25.39 -2.97 -3.66
CA ALA A 365 25.24 -3.71 -2.42
C ALA A 365 25.10 -2.76 -1.21
N THR A 366 25.99 -1.77 -1.11
CA THR A 366 25.96 -0.77 -0.03
C THR A 366 24.67 0.04 -0.07
N ALA A 367 24.24 0.48 -1.26
CA ALA A 367 23.02 1.25 -1.42
C ALA A 367 21.79 0.45 -0.97
N PHE A 368 21.67 -0.81 -1.37
CA PHE A 368 20.54 -1.66 -0.95
C PHE A 368 20.57 -2.01 0.53
N ILE A 369 21.74 -2.29 1.10
CA ILE A 369 21.87 -2.53 2.55
C ILE A 369 21.46 -1.28 3.32
N THR A 370 21.94 -0.12 2.93
CA THR A 370 21.63 1.16 3.60
C THR A 370 20.14 1.44 3.50
N PHE A 371 19.56 1.28 2.33
CA PHE A 371 18.14 1.49 2.11
C PHE A 371 17.27 0.49 2.91
N SER A 372 17.65 -0.79 2.93
CA SER A 372 16.95 -1.82 3.71
C SER A 372 16.97 -1.52 5.21
N ILE A 373 18.12 -1.10 5.75
CA ILE A 373 18.23 -0.75 7.18
C ILE A 373 17.37 0.48 7.50
N ILE A 374 17.38 1.50 6.65
CA ILE A 374 16.55 2.70 6.84
C ILE A 374 15.06 2.35 6.82
N LEU A 375 14.63 1.50 5.86
CA LEU A 375 13.25 1.02 5.79
C LEU A 375 12.85 0.23 7.04
N GLN A 376 13.73 -0.65 7.53
CA GLN A 376 13.46 -1.44 8.73
C GLN A 376 13.27 -0.53 9.95
N VAL A 377 14.20 0.39 10.17
CA VAL A 377 14.14 1.31 11.31
C VAL A 377 12.95 2.28 11.19
N GLY A 378 12.68 2.76 9.97
CA GLY A 378 11.50 3.58 9.72
C GLY A 378 10.20 2.86 10.04
N TYR A 379 10.07 1.61 9.61
CA TYR A 379 8.91 0.78 9.94
C TYR A 379 8.79 0.53 11.45
N ASP A 380 9.90 0.17 12.11
CA ASP A 380 9.91 -0.08 13.56
C ASP A 380 9.52 1.19 14.36
N ASN A 381 9.93 2.36 13.89
CA ASN A 381 9.52 3.63 14.50
C ASN A 381 8.03 3.94 14.26
N MET A 382 7.48 3.57 13.10
CA MET A 382 6.06 3.78 12.79
C MET A 382 5.15 2.88 13.61
N ILE A 383 5.50 1.60 13.76
CA ILE A 383 4.69 0.66 14.53
C ILE A 383 4.76 0.92 16.04
N ASN A 384 5.87 1.51 16.51
CA ASN A 384 6.07 1.88 17.91
C ASN A 384 5.84 3.38 18.16
N ILE A 385 5.04 4.03 17.32
CA ILE A 385 4.77 5.47 17.47
C ILE A 385 4.05 5.72 18.79
N ASP A 386 4.46 6.78 19.50
CA ASP A 386 3.69 7.24 20.65
C ASP A 386 2.37 7.85 20.17
N SER A 387 1.30 7.13 20.38
CA SER A 387 -0.04 7.51 19.94
C SER A 387 -0.67 8.62 20.77
N GLY A 388 0.00 9.15 21.80
CA GLY A 388 -0.57 10.14 22.71
C GLY A 388 -1.75 9.62 23.55
N CYS A 389 -2.06 8.32 23.42
CA CYS A 389 -3.09 7.62 24.17
C CYS A 389 -2.68 6.17 24.43
N ASP A 390 -3.40 5.49 25.30
CA ASP A 390 -3.24 4.06 25.53
C ASP A 390 -4.03 3.29 24.46
N HIS A 391 -3.39 2.41 23.71
CA HIS A 391 -4.01 1.75 22.55
C HIS A 391 -3.86 0.22 22.54
N ASP A 392 -3.04 -0.35 23.43
CA ASP A 392 -2.66 -1.76 23.37
C ASP A 392 -3.85 -2.72 23.56
N ASP A 393 -4.72 -2.42 24.52
CA ASP A 393 -5.87 -3.27 24.88
C ASP A 393 -7.21 -2.65 24.46
N LEU A 394 -7.19 -1.69 23.52
CA LEU A 394 -8.39 -1.04 23.04
C LEU A 394 -8.93 -1.69 21.77
N PHE A 395 -10.17 -2.17 21.86
CA PHE A 395 -10.94 -2.71 20.75
C PHE A 395 -11.96 -1.70 20.25
N TYR A 396 -11.96 -1.44 18.96
CA TYR A 396 -12.96 -0.60 18.28
C TYR A 396 -14.03 -1.48 17.65
N LEU A 397 -15.28 -1.19 17.90
CA LEU A 397 -16.42 -1.88 17.33
C LEU A 397 -17.41 -0.87 16.74
N LEU A 398 -17.56 -0.90 15.42
CA LEU A 398 -18.57 -0.14 14.69
C LEU A 398 -19.70 -1.08 14.25
N PRO A 399 -20.86 -1.08 14.90
CA PRO A 399 -21.99 -1.92 14.52
C PRO A 399 -22.46 -1.66 13.08
N SER A 400 -23.04 -2.69 12.46
CA SER A 400 -23.57 -2.60 11.09
C SER A 400 -24.99 -2.00 11.01
N ASP A 401 -25.71 -1.94 12.10
CA ASP A 401 -27.17 -1.62 12.19
C ASP A 401 -27.57 -0.16 11.90
N ARG A 402 -26.86 0.50 11.07
CA ARG A 402 -26.83 1.95 11.10
C ARG A 402 -27.74 2.70 10.17
N LEU A 403 -28.59 2.09 9.47
CA LEU A 403 -29.19 2.76 8.30
C LEU A 403 -30.63 3.23 8.46
N GLU A 404 -31.19 3.13 9.64
CA GLU A 404 -32.51 3.72 9.89
C GLU A 404 -32.44 4.83 10.94
N PRO A 405 -32.70 6.09 10.51
CA PRO A 405 -32.88 7.20 11.44
C PRO A 405 -34.09 7.04 12.37
N GLU A 406 -34.97 6.11 12.07
CA GLU A 406 -36.22 5.88 12.81
C GLU A 406 -36.17 4.67 13.75
N SER A 407 -35.19 3.78 13.64
CA SER A 407 -35.00 2.74 14.63
C SER A 407 -34.36 3.35 15.88
N ASN A 408 -34.94 3.06 17.04
CA ASN A 408 -34.42 3.45 18.37
C ASN A 408 -33.08 2.69 18.63
N CYS A 409 -32.04 2.98 17.84
CA CYS A 409 -30.69 2.39 17.94
C CYS A 409 -30.13 2.48 19.35
N PHE A 410 -30.48 3.50 20.11
CA PHE A 410 -30.03 3.69 21.49
C PHE A 410 -30.42 2.52 22.44
N THR A 411 -31.54 1.84 22.24
CA THR A 411 -31.93 0.70 23.09
C THR A 411 -31.02 -0.50 22.88
N HIS A 412 -30.61 -0.77 21.63
CA HIS A 412 -29.69 -1.87 21.33
C HIS A 412 -28.24 -1.54 21.77
N TYR A 413 -27.83 -0.30 21.60
CA TYR A 413 -26.50 0.14 22.03
C TYR A 413 -26.32 0.02 23.55
N ASP A 414 -27.27 0.47 24.35
CA ASP A 414 -27.21 0.33 25.80
C ASP A 414 -27.28 -1.12 26.27
N ALA A 415 -28.05 -1.93 25.57
CA ALA A 415 -28.15 -3.36 25.86
C ALA A 415 -26.82 -4.07 25.59
N LEU A 416 -26.13 -3.75 24.47
CA LEU A 416 -24.85 -4.33 24.15
C LEU A 416 -23.76 -3.87 25.14
N GLN A 417 -23.72 -2.58 25.48
CA GLN A 417 -22.81 -2.08 26.50
C GLN A 417 -23.00 -2.79 27.83
N SER A 418 -24.27 -2.95 28.26
CA SER A 418 -24.60 -3.62 29.51
C SER A 418 -24.21 -5.10 29.49
N GLU A 419 -24.43 -5.79 28.39
CA GLU A 419 -24.05 -7.20 28.24
C GLU A 419 -22.52 -7.35 28.28
N LEU A 420 -21.76 -6.54 27.53
CA LEU A 420 -20.31 -6.59 27.49
C LEU A 420 -19.70 -6.42 28.89
N LEU A 421 -20.21 -5.49 29.69
CA LEU A 421 -19.73 -5.23 31.05
C LEU A 421 -20.04 -6.38 32.04
N THR A 422 -20.80 -7.40 31.65
CA THR A 422 -21.00 -8.60 32.51
C THR A 422 -19.82 -9.59 32.40
N HIS A 423 -18.96 -9.43 31.42
CA HIS A 423 -17.87 -10.35 31.15
C HIS A 423 -16.54 -9.87 31.76
N PRO A 424 -15.78 -10.74 32.43
CA PRO A 424 -14.53 -10.34 33.08
C PRO A 424 -13.38 -10.00 32.11
N GLU A 425 -13.51 -10.35 30.83
CA GLU A 425 -12.59 -10.00 29.76
C GLU A 425 -12.68 -8.54 29.35
N ILE A 426 -13.77 -7.85 29.74
CA ILE A 426 -14.06 -6.46 29.37
C ILE A 426 -13.95 -5.60 30.62
N GLU A 427 -13.05 -4.62 30.61
CA GLU A 427 -12.85 -3.71 31.73
C GLU A 427 -13.79 -2.51 31.65
N SER A 428 -13.93 -1.92 30.48
CA SER A 428 -14.79 -0.77 30.26
C SER A 428 -15.24 -0.65 28.80
N VAL A 429 -16.40 -0.06 28.58
CA VAL A 429 -17.01 0.14 27.26
C VAL A 429 -17.75 1.45 27.24
N ASP A 430 -17.50 2.30 26.25
CA ASP A 430 -18.31 3.48 26.00
C ASP A 430 -18.27 3.95 24.53
N TYR A 431 -18.95 5.06 24.25
CA TYR A 431 -19.27 5.48 22.89
C TYR A 431 -18.25 6.47 22.33
N THR A 432 -17.89 6.20 21.07
CA THR A 432 -17.01 7.05 20.28
C THR A 432 -17.50 7.12 18.82
N ASN A 433 -16.93 8.04 18.06
CA ASN A 433 -17.22 8.18 16.62
C ASN A 433 -15.92 8.13 15.80
N GLY A 434 -14.98 7.33 16.15
CA GLY A 434 -13.69 7.20 15.48
C GLY A 434 -12.61 6.82 16.45
N THR A 435 -11.42 6.57 15.92
CA THR A 435 -10.25 6.22 16.72
C THR A 435 -9.11 7.17 16.39
N VAL A 436 -8.05 7.13 17.18
CA VAL A 436 -6.82 7.89 16.92
C VAL A 436 -6.14 7.52 15.60
N PHE A 437 -6.40 6.32 15.06
CA PHE A 437 -5.87 5.84 13.78
C PHE A 437 -6.87 5.90 12.63
N ASN A 438 -8.15 6.07 12.91
CA ASN A 438 -9.22 6.17 11.93
C ASN A 438 -10.26 7.20 12.39
N CYS A 439 -9.93 8.47 12.24
CA CYS A 439 -10.79 9.59 12.58
C CYS A 439 -11.26 10.36 11.34
N ARG A 440 -12.30 11.16 11.50
CA ARG A 440 -12.78 12.01 10.43
C ARG A 440 -11.84 13.21 10.24
N THR A 441 -11.53 13.51 8.99
CA THR A 441 -10.80 14.72 8.61
C THR A 441 -11.77 15.75 8.12
N PHE A 442 -11.66 16.98 8.63
CA PHE A 442 -12.47 18.11 8.21
C PHE A 442 -11.57 19.26 7.77
N GLY A 443 -11.97 19.91 6.70
CA GLY A 443 -11.37 21.17 6.29
C GLY A 443 -11.85 22.27 7.23
N VAL A 444 -10.95 22.81 8.03
CA VAL A 444 -11.22 23.90 9.00
C VAL A 444 -10.75 25.21 8.39
N PRO A 445 -11.64 26.20 8.17
CA PRO A 445 -11.26 27.50 7.61
C PRO A 445 -10.56 28.35 8.67
N LEU A 446 -9.46 28.99 8.28
CA LEU A 446 -8.69 29.90 9.14
C LEU A 446 -9.08 31.39 8.97
N ASP A 447 -9.84 31.71 7.92
CA ASP A 447 -10.31 33.07 7.64
C ASP A 447 -11.75 33.07 7.14
N GLU A 448 -12.45 34.23 7.28
CA GLU A 448 -13.85 34.42 6.90
C GLU A 448 -14.13 34.18 5.39
N ASN A 449 -13.11 34.26 4.56
CA ASN A 449 -13.24 34.08 3.11
C ASN A 449 -12.92 32.65 2.65
N PHE A 450 -12.57 31.73 3.57
CA PHE A 450 -12.16 30.36 3.27
C PHE A 450 -10.96 30.25 2.31
N ASN A 451 -10.08 31.28 2.28
CA ASN A 451 -8.88 31.25 1.44
C ASN A 451 -7.81 30.31 2.02
N GLN A 452 -7.82 30.11 3.32
CA GLN A 452 -6.93 29.18 4.01
C GLN A 452 -7.77 28.14 4.73
N ILE A 453 -7.62 26.88 4.33
CA ILE A 453 -8.28 25.72 4.95
C ILE A 453 -7.18 24.77 5.35
N ILE A 454 -7.24 24.30 6.59
CA ILE A 454 -6.39 23.22 7.08
C ILE A 454 -7.22 21.95 7.27
N ASP A 455 -6.61 20.81 7.05
CA ASP A 455 -7.22 19.55 7.43
C ASP A 455 -6.97 19.31 8.94
N ALA A 456 -8.05 19.14 9.67
CA ALA A 456 -8.01 18.81 11.09
C ALA A 456 -8.75 17.51 11.36
N HIS A 457 -8.21 16.72 12.27
CA HIS A 457 -8.79 15.45 12.66
C HIS A 457 -9.71 15.63 13.85
N MET A 458 -10.82 14.91 13.82
CA MET A 458 -11.85 15.05 14.84
C MET A 458 -12.36 13.70 15.33
N ILE A 459 -12.39 13.55 16.65
CA ILE A 459 -13.03 12.45 17.36
C ILE A 459 -14.16 13.02 18.21
N TYR A 460 -15.31 12.39 18.18
CA TYR A 460 -16.40 12.63 19.14
C TYR A 460 -16.47 11.46 20.09
N CYS A 461 -16.54 11.73 21.39
CA CYS A 461 -16.68 10.68 22.40
C CYS A 461 -17.39 11.17 23.65
N THR A 462 -17.81 10.23 24.46
CA THR A 462 -18.31 10.50 25.82
C THR A 462 -17.14 10.79 26.77
N PRO A 463 -17.38 11.40 27.95
CA PRO A 463 -16.33 11.57 28.97
C PRO A 463 -15.69 10.23 29.37
N GLU A 464 -16.49 9.21 29.53
CA GLU A 464 -16.05 7.86 29.89
C GLU A 464 -15.16 7.25 28.77
N ALA A 465 -15.54 7.43 27.50
CA ALA A 465 -14.71 6.99 26.37
C ALA A 465 -13.39 7.78 26.28
N PHE A 466 -13.40 9.08 26.63
CA PHE A 466 -12.17 9.88 26.71
C PHE A 466 -11.20 9.28 27.74
N ASP A 467 -11.73 8.87 28.90
CA ASP A 467 -10.94 8.22 29.95
C ASP A 467 -10.43 6.82 29.50
N ILE A 468 -11.27 6.08 28.74
CA ILE A 468 -10.88 4.78 28.16
C ILE A 468 -9.71 4.96 27.19
N TYR A 469 -9.68 6.01 26.36
CA TYR A 469 -8.55 6.29 25.46
C TYR A 469 -7.26 6.62 26.24
N GLY A 470 -7.37 7.13 27.47
CA GLY A 470 -6.20 7.49 28.26
C GLY A 470 -5.33 8.56 27.59
N PHE A 471 -5.95 9.58 26.96
CA PHE A 471 -5.21 10.65 26.31
C PHE A 471 -4.26 11.35 27.30
N LYS A 472 -3.03 11.62 26.86
CA LYS A 472 -2.04 12.35 27.66
C LYS A 472 -2.40 13.82 27.72
N VAL A 473 -2.91 14.24 28.87
CA VAL A 473 -3.36 15.62 29.11
C VAL A 473 -2.16 16.50 29.46
N ILE A 474 -1.99 17.59 28.69
CA ILE A 474 -0.96 18.61 28.93
C ILE A 474 -1.49 19.71 29.85
N SER A 475 -2.71 20.17 29.59
CA SER A 475 -3.37 21.19 30.42
C SER A 475 -4.88 21.03 30.39
N LYS A 476 -5.53 21.39 31.51
CA LYS A 476 -6.99 21.34 31.65
C LYS A 476 -7.52 22.67 32.14
N ASN A 477 -8.67 23.09 31.62
CA ASN A 477 -9.44 24.21 32.08
C ASN A 477 -10.52 23.71 33.05
N ASP A 478 -10.39 24.01 34.32
CA ASP A 478 -11.29 23.52 35.37
C ASP A 478 -12.73 24.05 35.28
N ASN A 479 -12.96 25.05 34.44
CA ASN A 479 -14.28 25.69 34.30
C ASN A 479 -15.18 25.00 33.24
N ALA A 480 -14.65 24.07 32.46
CA ALA A 480 -15.39 23.40 31.41
C ALA A 480 -15.40 21.86 31.63
N GLN A 481 -16.59 21.28 31.72
CA GLN A 481 -16.74 19.84 31.87
C GLN A 481 -16.87 19.13 30.52
N TYR A 482 -17.51 19.78 29.55
CA TYR A 482 -17.75 19.27 28.20
C TYR A 482 -17.18 20.23 27.17
N GLY A 483 -16.81 19.72 26.01
CA GLY A 483 -16.33 20.53 24.92
C GLY A 483 -15.07 19.96 24.24
N MET A 484 -14.24 20.86 23.78
CA MET A 484 -13.15 20.55 22.88
C MET A 484 -11.82 20.40 23.62
N TRP A 485 -11.20 19.25 23.46
CA TRP A 485 -9.80 18.99 23.79
C TRP A 485 -8.98 19.16 22.52
N MET A 486 -8.07 20.09 22.48
CA MET A 486 -7.24 20.38 21.33
C MET A 486 -5.91 19.66 21.44
N THR A 487 -5.39 19.12 20.34
CA THR A 487 -3.99 18.71 20.28
C THR A 487 -3.07 19.93 20.37
N GLU A 488 -1.82 19.73 20.77
CA GLU A 488 -0.85 20.82 20.89
C GLU A 488 -0.65 21.58 19.57
N SER A 489 -0.59 20.84 18.47
CA SER A 489 -0.45 21.39 17.11
C SER A 489 -1.69 22.20 16.70
N PHE A 490 -2.90 21.69 16.99
CA PHE A 490 -4.14 22.43 16.69
C PHE A 490 -4.29 23.68 17.54
N LYS A 491 -3.91 23.60 18.83
CA LYS A 491 -3.96 24.75 19.75
C LYS A 491 -3.09 25.91 19.26
N LYS A 492 -1.90 25.64 18.74
CA LYS A 492 -1.03 26.66 18.14
C LYS A 492 -1.70 27.36 16.95
N ILE A 493 -2.42 26.63 16.13
CA ILE A 493 -3.15 27.19 14.98
C ILE A 493 -4.36 27.99 15.47
N PHE A 494 -5.12 27.43 16.41
CA PHE A 494 -6.29 28.07 17.03
C PHE A 494 -5.94 29.42 17.66
N ASP A 495 -4.84 29.51 18.41
CA ASP A 495 -4.40 30.76 19.06
C ASP A 495 -4.01 31.85 18.06
N ASN A 496 -3.59 31.47 16.84
CA ASN A 496 -3.19 32.40 15.79
C ASN A 496 -4.34 32.85 14.88
N SER A 497 -5.54 32.23 14.96
CA SER A 497 -6.69 32.57 14.12
C SER A 497 -7.85 33.11 14.96
N GLN A 498 -8.11 34.43 14.89
CA GLN A 498 -9.27 35.03 15.54
C GLN A 498 -10.59 34.48 14.99
N TYR A 499 -10.64 34.23 13.70
CA TYR A 499 -11.82 33.66 13.05
C TYR A 499 -12.13 32.26 13.59
N LEU A 500 -11.12 31.41 13.71
CA LEU A 500 -11.27 30.07 14.26
C LEU A 500 -11.76 30.09 15.71
N GLN A 501 -11.21 31.00 16.54
CA GLN A 501 -11.69 31.21 17.91
C GLN A 501 -13.17 31.62 17.94
N GLN A 502 -13.59 32.46 17.03
CA GLN A 502 -14.96 32.96 16.98
C GLN A 502 -15.97 31.88 16.55
N ILE A 503 -15.60 30.98 15.59
CA ILE A 503 -16.52 29.97 15.07
C ILE A 503 -16.55 28.67 15.88
N MET A 504 -15.47 28.36 16.60
CA MET A 504 -15.35 27.09 17.34
C MET A 504 -15.71 27.20 18.83
N LEU A 505 -15.70 28.39 19.39
CA LEU A 505 -16.13 28.60 20.77
C LEU A 505 -17.62 28.98 20.79
N ASP A 506 -18.41 28.19 21.48
CA ASP A 506 -19.83 28.48 21.65
C ASP A 506 -20.02 29.76 22.53
N PRO A 507 -20.70 30.78 22.00
CA PRO A 507 -21.00 31.98 22.79
C PRO A 507 -21.90 31.70 24.02
N SER A 508 -22.68 30.62 24.03
CA SER A 508 -23.54 30.20 25.15
C SER A 508 -22.76 29.66 26.35
N GLY A 509 -21.51 29.22 26.13
CA GLY A 509 -20.61 28.72 27.16
C GLY A 509 -20.86 27.28 27.61
N ASP A 510 -21.85 26.58 27.02
CA ASP A 510 -22.16 25.19 27.39
C ASP A 510 -21.12 24.20 26.84
N PHE A 511 -20.50 24.55 25.69
CA PHE A 511 -19.45 23.79 25.04
C PHE A 511 -18.25 24.70 24.76
N GLY A 512 -17.20 24.51 25.50
CA GLY A 512 -16.03 25.37 25.43
C GLY A 512 -14.73 24.60 25.21
N PHE A 513 -13.65 25.35 25.29
CA PHE A 513 -12.29 24.79 25.34
C PHE A 513 -12.06 24.14 26.72
N VAL A 514 -11.82 22.83 26.73
CA VAL A 514 -11.62 22.05 27.96
C VAL A 514 -10.14 21.87 28.29
N GLY A 515 -9.28 21.69 27.29
CA GLY A 515 -7.87 21.52 27.58
C GLY A 515 -7.03 21.17 26.35
N VAL A 516 -5.77 20.87 26.61
CA VAL A 516 -4.78 20.46 25.60
C VAL A 516 -4.31 19.05 25.90
N ILE A 517 -4.26 18.23 24.87
CA ILE A 517 -3.71 16.87 24.87
C ILE A 517 -2.48 16.81 23.97
N GLU A 518 -1.65 15.78 24.15
CA GLU A 518 -0.57 15.47 23.19
C GLU A 518 -1.14 15.22 21.79
N ASP A 519 -0.33 15.51 20.78
CA ASP A 519 -0.69 15.19 19.42
C ASP A 519 -0.77 13.67 19.24
N TYR A 520 -1.82 13.18 18.56
CA TYR A 520 -1.99 11.79 18.22
C TYR A 520 -1.87 11.60 16.70
N PRO A 521 -1.38 10.43 16.23
CA PRO A 521 -1.31 10.12 14.80
C PRO A 521 -2.72 9.90 14.27
N SER A 522 -3.20 10.87 13.54
CA SER A 522 -4.53 10.86 12.96
C SER A 522 -4.46 10.36 11.52
N SER A 523 -5.28 9.40 11.16
CA SER A 523 -5.27 8.68 9.87
C SER A 523 -4.03 7.82 9.64
N GLY A 524 -4.02 6.67 10.26
CA GLY A 524 -3.40 5.42 9.81
C GLY A 524 -1.95 5.37 9.36
N ILE A 525 -1.39 6.41 8.83
CA ILE A 525 -0.02 6.39 8.37
C ILE A 525 0.61 7.76 8.56
N PRO A 526 1.57 7.92 9.47
CA PRO A 526 2.55 9.00 9.37
C PRO A 526 3.49 8.68 8.19
N VAL A 527 2.90 8.58 6.97
CA VAL A 527 3.65 8.16 5.79
C VAL A 527 4.65 9.21 5.37
N PHE A 528 4.44 10.50 5.75
CA PHE A 528 5.20 11.55 5.11
C PHE A 528 5.39 12.78 6.01
N GLY A 529 6.41 12.77 6.82
CA GLY A 529 6.81 13.95 7.60
C GLY A 529 5.72 14.38 8.60
N ASP A 530 6.01 15.04 9.64
CA ASP A 530 5.12 15.48 10.71
C ASP A 530 3.90 14.58 10.99
N ALA A 531 4.14 13.54 11.78
CA ALA A 531 3.10 12.66 12.35
C ALA A 531 2.07 13.42 13.22
N LYS A 532 2.17 14.72 13.27
CA LYS A 532 1.42 15.63 14.13
C LYS A 532 0.42 16.43 13.32
N THR A 533 -0.56 15.73 12.75
CA THR A 533 -1.69 16.43 12.12
C THR A 533 -2.51 17.11 13.20
N PRO A 534 -2.87 18.40 13.03
CA PRO A 534 -3.67 19.10 13.99
C PRO A 534 -5.03 18.41 14.15
N GLY A 535 -5.48 18.27 15.39
CA GLY A 535 -6.74 17.60 15.67
C GLY A 535 -7.35 18.03 16.98
N TYR A 536 -8.57 17.58 17.23
CA TYR A 536 -9.27 17.81 18.48
C TYR A 536 -10.25 16.67 18.79
N VAL A 537 -10.49 16.49 20.07
CA VAL A 537 -11.46 15.53 20.60
C VAL A 537 -12.60 16.32 21.22
N ASN A 538 -13.80 16.14 20.70
CA ASN A 538 -15.01 16.71 21.24
C ASN A 538 -15.64 15.76 22.24
N VAL A 539 -15.68 16.16 23.49
CA VAL A 539 -16.28 15.37 24.57
C VAL A 539 -17.65 15.92 24.89
N PHE A 540 -18.68 15.09 24.68
CA PHE A 540 -20.07 15.45 24.89
C PHE A 540 -20.80 14.43 25.78
N PRO A 541 -21.81 14.85 26.55
CA PRO A 541 -22.73 13.90 27.19
C PRO A 541 -23.35 12.97 26.15
N LYS A 542 -23.62 11.74 26.54
CA LYS A 542 -24.18 10.68 25.69
C LYS A 542 -25.38 11.13 24.84
N GLN A 543 -26.25 11.98 25.39
CA GLN A 543 -27.44 12.51 24.71
C GLN A 543 -27.13 13.37 23.47
N TYR A 544 -25.90 13.86 23.32
CA TYR A 544 -25.46 14.67 22.19
C TYR A 544 -24.50 13.92 21.25
N VAL A 545 -24.10 12.70 21.62
CA VAL A 545 -23.35 11.83 20.73
C VAL A 545 -24.35 11.25 19.74
N ASN A 546 -24.73 12.08 18.77
CA ASN A 546 -25.80 11.78 17.82
C ASN A 546 -25.41 10.77 16.75
N ASP A 547 -26.37 10.01 16.40
CA ASP A 547 -26.80 9.18 15.25
C ASP A 547 -25.84 8.91 14.08
N TYR A 548 -24.81 9.68 13.89
CA TYR A 548 -23.88 9.52 12.79
C TYR A 548 -22.56 8.84 13.23
N ASN A 549 -22.46 7.56 13.00
CA ASN A 549 -21.24 6.78 13.24
C ASN A 549 -20.93 6.50 14.73
N LEU A 550 -21.91 6.10 15.50
CA LEU A 550 -21.72 5.63 16.85
C LEU A 550 -21.01 4.27 16.84
N ALA A 551 -19.89 4.21 17.50
CA ALA A 551 -19.10 3.00 17.68
C ALA A 551 -18.82 2.83 19.18
N TYR A 552 -18.27 1.69 19.54
CA TYR A 552 -17.76 1.46 20.88
C TYR A 552 -16.26 1.50 20.88
N ILE A 553 -15.70 2.08 21.93
CA ILE A 553 -14.34 1.81 22.37
C ILE A 553 -14.42 0.91 23.61
N ILE A 554 -13.72 -0.19 23.57
CA ILE A 554 -13.79 -1.27 24.56
C ILE A 554 -12.38 -1.52 25.06
N ARG A 555 -12.18 -1.40 26.37
CA ARG A 555 -10.93 -1.81 27.01
C ARG A 555 -11.06 -3.26 27.45
N THR A 556 -10.10 -4.08 27.05
CA THR A 556 -10.03 -5.50 27.38
C THR A 556 -8.93 -5.79 28.40
N ASN A 557 -8.96 -6.95 29.03
CA ASN A 557 -8.02 -7.35 30.09
C ASN A 557 -6.70 -7.98 29.56
N GLY A 558 -6.40 -7.81 28.26
CA GLY A 558 -5.17 -8.31 27.63
C GLY A 558 -5.28 -9.70 26.98
N ASP A 559 -6.33 -10.47 27.21
CA ASP A 559 -6.62 -11.72 26.46
C ASP A 559 -7.46 -11.40 25.21
N HIS A 560 -6.78 -10.90 24.16
CA HIS A 560 -7.43 -10.38 22.96
C HIS A 560 -8.32 -11.38 22.22
N GLU A 561 -7.89 -12.63 22.10
CA GLU A 561 -8.65 -13.66 21.38
C GLU A 561 -9.94 -14.02 22.13
N LYS A 562 -9.84 -14.17 23.44
CA LYS A 562 -10.99 -14.47 24.29
C LYS A 562 -11.95 -13.29 24.37
N ALA A 563 -11.43 -12.07 24.53
CA ALA A 563 -12.25 -10.87 24.53
C ALA A 563 -13.00 -10.70 23.20
N ARG A 564 -12.34 -10.94 22.05
CA ARG A 564 -12.97 -10.91 20.73
C ARG A 564 -14.12 -11.92 20.62
N GLN A 565 -13.92 -13.14 21.12
CA GLN A 565 -14.97 -14.15 21.13
C GLN A 565 -16.17 -13.71 21.99
N VAL A 566 -15.90 -13.18 23.18
CA VAL A 566 -16.94 -12.65 24.08
C VAL A 566 -17.71 -11.49 23.42
N ILE A 567 -16.99 -10.57 22.75
CA ILE A 567 -17.62 -9.47 22.03
C ILE A 567 -18.51 -10.00 20.90
N ALA A 568 -18.07 -11.01 20.15
CA ALA A 568 -18.86 -11.64 19.10
C ALA A 568 -20.13 -12.29 19.66
N GLU A 569 -20.03 -13.06 20.74
CA GLU A 569 -21.16 -13.73 21.39
C GLU A 569 -22.16 -12.71 21.95
N ALA A 570 -21.70 -11.65 22.61
CA ALA A 570 -22.55 -10.58 23.12
C ALA A 570 -23.25 -9.84 21.96
N TYR A 571 -22.52 -9.54 20.89
CA TYR A 571 -23.09 -8.89 19.71
C TYR A 571 -24.14 -9.79 19.03
N GLU A 572 -23.86 -11.08 18.83
CA GLU A 572 -24.81 -12.05 18.29
C GLU A 572 -26.09 -12.14 19.15
N LYS A 573 -25.93 -12.19 20.48
CA LYS A 573 -27.04 -12.25 21.44
C LYS A 573 -27.97 -11.03 21.36
N ILE A 574 -27.40 -9.84 21.22
CA ILE A 574 -28.15 -8.58 21.24
C ILE A 574 -28.72 -8.24 19.85
N SER A 575 -27.91 -8.41 18.78
CA SER A 575 -28.34 -8.11 17.41
C SER A 575 -29.27 -9.19 16.82
N GLY A 576 -29.20 -10.42 17.35
CA GLY A 576 -29.84 -11.58 16.75
C GLY A 576 -29.22 -12.09 15.46
N CYS A 577 -28.07 -11.54 15.06
CA CYS A 577 -27.35 -11.87 13.83
C CYS A 577 -26.25 -12.88 14.11
N LYS A 578 -26.16 -13.93 13.32
CA LYS A 578 -25.13 -14.95 13.48
C LYS A 578 -23.76 -14.40 13.03
N ILE A 579 -22.79 -14.39 13.90
CA ILE A 579 -21.41 -14.05 13.59
C ILE A 579 -20.67 -15.29 13.06
N VAL A 580 -20.23 -15.23 11.82
CA VAL A 580 -19.53 -16.36 11.18
C VAL A 580 -18.04 -16.35 11.54
N ASP A 581 -17.44 -15.18 11.62
CA ASP A 581 -16.04 -14.99 11.98
C ASP A 581 -15.91 -13.89 13.05
N PRO A 582 -15.42 -14.20 14.26
CA PRO A 582 -15.21 -13.20 15.31
C PRO A 582 -14.26 -12.05 14.94
N LYS A 583 -13.51 -12.18 13.84
CA LYS A 583 -12.69 -11.10 13.31
C LYS A 583 -13.47 -10.07 12.49
N HIS A 584 -14.72 -10.38 12.16
CA HIS A 584 -15.57 -9.53 11.33
C HIS A 584 -16.94 -9.34 12.03
N ILE A 585 -16.96 -8.49 13.04
CA ILE A 585 -18.18 -8.14 13.79
C ILE A 585 -18.61 -6.75 13.34
N GLY A 586 -19.88 -6.59 12.99
CA GLY A 586 -20.38 -5.30 12.54
C GLY A 586 -19.69 -4.79 11.27
N ARG A 587 -19.65 -3.48 11.11
CA ARG A 587 -19.02 -2.82 9.95
C ARG A 587 -17.50 -2.77 10.04
N GLU A 588 -16.99 -2.59 11.23
CA GLU A 588 -15.55 -2.54 11.53
C GLU A 588 -15.32 -2.98 12.97
N SER A 589 -14.43 -3.93 13.16
CA SER A 589 -14.13 -4.47 14.49
C SER A 589 -12.69 -4.95 14.53
N MET A 590 -11.85 -4.24 15.30
CA MET A 590 -10.45 -4.63 15.47
C MET A 590 -9.81 -3.89 16.63
N TYR A 591 -8.70 -4.42 17.12
CA TYR A 591 -7.85 -3.70 18.04
C TYR A 591 -7.20 -2.49 17.38
N LEU A 592 -6.88 -1.44 18.14
CA LEU A 592 -6.28 -0.23 17.58
C LEU A 592 -4.92 -0.49 16.96
N ASN A 593 -4.10 -1.36 17.54
CA ASN A 593 -2.83 -1.79 16.95
C ASN A 593 -3.03 -2.57 15.63
N GLU A 594 -4.09 -3.35 15.48
CA GLU A 594 -4.41 -4.02 14.20
C GLU A 594 -4.77 -3.01 13.10
N ILE A 595 -5.40 -1.89 13.46
CA ILE A 595 -5.66 -0.78 12.51
C ILE A 595 -4.33 -0.23 12.02
N LEU A 596 -3.41 0.06 12.94
CA LEU A 596 -2.08 0.56 12.62
C LEU A 596 -1.28 -0.45 11.77
N GLU A 597 -1.27 -1.72 12.16
CA GLU A 597 -0.61 -2.78 11.39
C GLU A 597 -1.19 -2.91 9.98
N ARG A 598 -2.51 -2.91 9.84
CA ARG A 598 -3.20 -2.97 8.54
C ARG A 598 -2.78 -1.81 7.64
N ASP A 599 -2.73 -0.62 8.19
CA ASP A 599 -2.37 0.56 7.43
C ASP A 599 -0.88 0.58 7.05
N LEU A 600 -0.02 0.00 7.89
CA LEU A 600 1.41 -0.15 7.62
C LEU A 600 1.77 -1.35 6.72
N GLN A 601 0.83 -2.23 6.40
CA GLN A 601 1.08 -3.44 5.59
C GLN A 601 1.78 -3.15 4.26
N LYS A 602 1.43 -2.06 3.58
CA LYS A 602 2.10 -1.67 2.32
C LYS A 602 3.58 -1.39 2.52
N ILE A 603 3.91 -0.70 3.60
CA ILE A 603 5.29 -0.35 3.94
C ILE A 603 6.05 -1.61 4.36
N GLU A 604 5.40 -2.46 5.14
CA GLU A 604 5.95 -3.75 5.53
C GLU A 604 6.29 -4.63 4.32
N PHE A 605 5.39 -4.71 3.36
CA PHE A 605 5.63 -5.44 2.12
C PHE A 605 6.84 -4.89 1.37
N ILE A 606 6.92 -3.57 1.16
CA ILE A 606 8.05 -2.94 0.48
C ILE A 606 9.36 -3.20 1.24
N LYS A 607 9.34 -3.07 2.58
CA LYS A 607 10.47 -3.38 3.46
C LYS A 607 10.95 -4.81 3.28
N ASN A 608 10.04 -5.78 3.30
CA ASN A 608 10.35 -7.20 3.16
C ASN A 608 10.93 -7.53 1.77
N VAL A 609 10.35 -6.98 0.71
CA VAL A 609 10.84 -7.13 -0.67
C VAL A 609 12.24 -6.52 -0.81
N VAL A 610 12.46 -5.30 -0.36
CA VAL A 610 13.77 -4.62 -0.44
C VAL A 610 14.82 -5.38 0.37
N THR A 611 14.48 -5.87 1.56
CA THR A 611 15.38 -6.67 2.40
C THR A 611 15.76 -7.98 1.73
N GLY A 612 14.80 -8.69 1.14
CA GLY A 612 15.08 -9.91 0.38
C GLY A 612 16.01 -9.66 -0.82
N ILE A 613 15.81 -8.56 -1.52
CA ILE A 613 16.66 -8.13 -2.65
C ILE A 613 18.06 -7.75 -2.17
N ALA A 614 18.16 -7.00 -1.08
CA ALA A 614 19.45 -6.64 -0.49
C ALA A 614 20.27 -7.89 -0.14
N LEU A 615 19.64 -8.89 0.49
CA LEU A 615 20.26 -10.18 0.79
C LEU A 615 20.74 -10.91 -0.47
N MET A 616 19.94 -10.92 -1.54
CA MET A 616 20.34 -11.53 -2.82
C MET A 616 21.54 -10.82 -3.45
N ILE A 617 21.52 -9.49 -3.46
CA ILE A 617 22.67 -8.69 -3.99
C ILE A 617 23.94 -8.97 -3.20
N VAL A 618 23.84 -9.02 -1.87
CA VAL A 618 24.97 -9.34 -0.99
C VAL A 618 25.52 -10.74 -1.29
N LEU A 619 24.66 -11.75 -1.42
CA LEU A 619 25.08 -13.11 -1.76
C LEU A 619 25.80 -13.16 -3.11
N ILE A 620 25.25 -12.49 -4.14
CA ILE A 620 25.86 -12.41 -5.47
C ILE A 620 27.24 -11.70 -5.38
N ALA A 621 27.35 -10.62 -4.60
CA ALA A 621 28.57 -9.89 -4.41
C ALA A 621 29.65 -10.76 -3.70
N ILE A 622 29.28 -11.46 -2.63
CA ILE A 622 30.17 -12.38 -1.91
C ILE A 622 30.68 -13.48 -2.84
N LEU A 623 29.80 -14.14 -3.58
CA LEU A 623 30.19 -15.20 -4.53
C LEU A 623 31.12 -14.65 -5.63
N GLY A 624 30.88 -13.43 -6.10
CA GLY A 624 31.74 -12.75 -7.05
C GLY A 624 33.12 -12.44 -6.49
N LEU A 625 33.19 -11.93 -5.27
CA LEU A 625 34.44 -11.63 -4.60
C LEU A 625 35.26 -12.88 -4.30
N ILE A 626 34.60 -14.00 -3.88
CA ILE A 626 35.27 -15.29 -3.68
C ILE A 626 35.91 -15.75 -5.01
N GLY A 627 35.14 -15.75 -6.11
CA GLY A 627 35.63 -16.16 -7.41
C GLY A 627 36.84 -15.31 -7.89
N MET A 628 36.76 -13.99 -7.71
CA MET A 628 37.82 -13.07 -8.04
C MET A 628 39.04 -13.23 -7.12
N SER A 629 38.83 -13.47 -5.83
CA SER A 629 39.93 -13.67 -4.88
C SER A 629 40.74 -14.93 -5.22
N ILE A 630 40.09 -16.03 -5.60
CA ILE A 630 40.72 -17.26 -6.05
C ILE A 630 41.54 -16.98 -7.31
N TYR A 631 40.99 -16.23 -8.27
CA TYR A 631 41.71 -15.84 -9.49
C TYR A 631 42.92 -14.97 -9.20
N TYR A 632 42.80 -13.92 -8.38
CA TYR A 632 43.92 -13.05 -8.01
C TYR A 632 45.01 -13.81 -7.25
N ALA A 633 44.65 -14.78 -6.38
CA ALA A 633 45.58 -15.63 -5.68
C ALA A 633 46.42 -16.47 -6.67
N ASP A 634 45.77 -17.07 -7.67
CA ASP A 634 46.40 -17.90 -8.70
C ASP A 634 47.35 -17.04 -9.59
N GLU A 635 46.88 -15.85 -10.01
CA GLU A 635 47.67 -14.94 -10.85
C GLU A 635 48.89 -14.35 -10.11
N SER A 636 48.72 -14.03 -8.82
CA SER A 636 49.80 -13.41 -8.03
C SER A 636 50.81 -14.44 -7.46
N THR A 637 50.60 -15.75 -7.69
CA THR A 637 51.46 -16.80 -7.13
C THR A 637 52.91 -16.64 -7.45
N HIS A 638 53.25 -16.34 -8.72
CA HIS A 638 54.65 -16.14 -9.14
C HIS A 638 55.28 -14.88 -8.49
N GLU A 639 54.58 -13.76 -8.47
CA GLU A 639 55.02 -12.52 -7.86
C GLU A 639 55.19 -12.67 -6.34
N THR A 640 54.28 -13.35 -5.70
CA THR A 640 54.31 -13.69 -4.27
C THR A 640 55.49 -14.64 -3.96
N ALA A 641 55.74 -15.64 -4.82
CA ALA A 641 56.86 -16.54 -4.67
C ALA A 641 58.20 -15.79 -4.76
N VAL A 642 58.37 -14.91 -5.76
CA VAL A 642 59.57 -14.07 -5.89
C VAL A 642 59.75 -13.21 -4.64
N ARG A 643 58.73 -12.58 -4.13
CA ARG A 643 58.83 -11.74 -2.92
C ARG A 643 59.11 -12.54 -1.66
N LYS A 644 58.58 -13.76 -1.53
CA LYS A 644 58.93 -14.65 -0.42
C LYS A 644 60.41 -15.01 -0.42
N VAL A 645 61.03 -15.22 -1.59
CA VAL A 645 62.48 -15.43 -1.72
C VAL A 645 63.28 -14.21 -1.23
N PHE A 646 62.73 -12.99 -1.40
CA PHE A 646 63.34 -11.75 -0.90
C PHE A 646 62.90 -11.37 0.51
N GLY A 647 62.30 -12.32 1.29
CA GLY A 647 62.00 -12.13 2.72
C GLY A 647 60.58 -11.65 3.02
N GLY A 648 59.68 -11.65 2.03
CA GLY A 648 58.27 -11.32 2.24
C GLY A 648 57.55 -12.39 3.11
N THR A 649 56.80 -11.93 4.11
CA THR A 649 55.99 -12.82 4.99
C THR A 649 54.58 -13.04 4.40
N ILE A 650 53.92 -14.13 4.79
CA ILE A 650 52.53 -14.43 4.39
C ILE A 650 51.62 -13.27 4.78
N ASP A 651 51.79 -12.74 6.00
CA ASP A 651 51.00 -11.62 6.51
C ASP A 651 51.12 -10.35 5.66
N SER A 652 52.32 -10.04 5.20
CA SER A 652 52.56 -8.85 4.38
C SER A 652 51.85 -8.93 3.00
N GLU A 653 51.85 -10.11 2.37
CA GLU A 653 51.16 -10.35 1.10
C GLU A 653 49.64 -10.42 1.27
N THR A 654 49.15 -11.01 2.33
CA THR A 654 47.70 -11.02 2.67
C THR A 654 47.21 -9.60 2.90
N LYS A 655 47.88 -8.82 3.74
CA LYS A 655 47.55 -7.40 3.99
C LYS A 655 47.55 -6.58 2.72
N ARG A 656 48.51 -6.80 1.82
CA ARG A 656 48.61 -6.10 0.53
C ARG A 656 47.40 -6.40 -0.37
N THR A 657 47.00 -7.65 -0.45
CA THR A 657 45.83 -8.09 -1.22
C THR A 657 44.55 -7.51 -0.64
N LEU A 658 44.32 -7.64 0.67
CA LEU A 658 43.21 -7.04 1.36
C LEU A 658 43.14 -5.53 1.18
N TRP A 659 44.27 -4.83 1.26
CA TRP A 659 44.33 -3.40 1.08
C TRP A 659 43.94 -2.96 -0.34
N SER A 660 44.17 -3.82 -1.34
CA SER A 660 43.74 -3.57 -2.72
C SER A 660 42.24 -3.61 -2.87
N PHE A 661 41.52 -4.53 -2.20
CA PHE A 661 40.07 -4.61 -2.19
C PHE A 661 39.43 -3.53 -1.31
N LEU A 662 40.00 -3.28 -0.13
CA LEU A 662 39.57 -2.20 0.76
C LEU A 662 39.55 -0.83 0.09
N LYS A 663 40.52 -0.50 -0.74
CA LYS A 663 40.54 0.76 -1.52
C LYS A 663 39.35 0.87 -2.47
N ILE A 664 38.96 -0.24 -3.12
CA ILE A 664 37.83 -0.25 -4.05
C ILE A 664 36.52 -0.06 -3.27
N THR A 665 36.38 -0.76 -2.16
CA THR A 665 35.22 -0.65 -1.27
C THR A 665 35.10 0.75 -0.67
N LEU A 666 36.20 1.38 -0.29
CA LEU A 666 36.21 2.75 0.23
C LEU A 666 35.71 3.75 -0.82
N ILE A 667 36.22 3.66 -2.06
CA ILE A 667 35.78 4.50 -3.16
C ILE A 667 34.28 4.27 -3.44
N ALA A 668 33.84 3.02 -3.43
CA ALA A 668 32.45 2.65 -3.64
C ALA A 668 31.54 3.28 -2.58
N ASN A 669 31.91 3.22 -1.30
CA ASN A 669 31.14 3.77 -0.18
C ASN A 669 31.08 5.30 -0.21
N VAL A 670 32.15 5.98 -0.60
CA VAL A 670 32.16 7.45 -0.77
C VAL A 670 31.12 7.91 -1.80
N VAL A 671 30.80 7.06 -2.77
CA VAL A 671 29.74 7.35 -3.77
C VAL A 671 28.39 6.83 -3.32
N ALA A 672 28.31 5.58 -2.86
CA ALA A 672 27.06 4.89 -2.55
C ALA A 672 26.29 5.58 -1.41
N VAL A 673 26.96 5.90 -0.30
CA VAL A 673 26.31 6.44 0.89
C VAL A 673 25.65 7.79 0.65
N PRO A 674 26.33 8.81 0.11
CA PRO A 674 25.70 10.10 -0.17
C PRO A 674 24.55 10.00 -1.18
N VAL A 675 24.69 9.17 -2.22
CA VAL A 675 23.65 8.99 -3.23
C VAL A 675 22.43 8.32 -2.60
N THR A 676 22.61 7.31 -1.78
CA THR A 676 21.48 6.62 -1.12
C THR A 676 20.77 7.53 -0.13
N VAL A 677 21.53 8.25 0.72
CA VAL A 677 20.96 9.22 1.65
C VAL A 677 20.19 10.31 0.90
N TRP A 678 20.77 10.85 -0.18
CA TRP A 678 20.09 11.86 -1.00
C TRP A 678 18.80 11.33 -1.64
N LEU A 679 18.81 10.08 -2.16
CA LEU A 679 17.62 9.44 -2.72
C LEU A 679 16.53 9.26 -1.64
N VAL A 680 16.91 8.81 -0.45
CA VAL A 680 15.97 8.64 0.66
C VAL A 680 15.39 10.00 1.11
N MET A 681 16.23 11.04 1.21
CA MET A 681 15.78 12.40 1.57
C MET A 681 14.87 13.05 0.52
N LYS A 682 14.99 12.64 -0.75
CA LYS A 682 14.10 13.09 -1.83
C LYS A 682 12.78 12.32 -1.89
N GLN A 683 12.73 11.15 -1.29
CA GLN A 683 11.50 10.38 -1.22
C GLN A 683 10.57 10.98 -0.17
N THR A 684 9.31 11.18 -0.54
CA THR A 684 8.29 11.68 0.37
C THR A 684 7.80 10.62 1.36
N TRP A 685 8.32 9.40 1.30
CA TRP A 685 7.85 8.26 2.12
C TRP A 685 8.44 8.23 3.53
N PHE A 686 9.60 8.85 3.74
CA PHE A 686 10.26 8.93 5.04
C PHE A 686 10.92 10.29 5.20
N ASP A 687 10.61 10.98 6.26
CA ASP A 687 11.47 12.05 6.72
C ASP A 687 12.61 11.43 7.56
N LEU A 688 13.80 11.36 6.98
CA LEU A 688 14.99 10.89 7.68
C LEU A 688 15.25 11.68 8.97
N ALA A 689 14.82 12.94 9.03
CA ALA A 689 14.98 13.77 10.21
C ALA A 689 14.16 13.26 11.40
N THR A 690 13.07 12.54 11.15
CA THR A 690 12.23 11.96 12.21
C THR A 690 12.79 10.65 12.77
N ILE A 691 13.78 10.01 12.11
CA ILE A 691 14.40 8.77 12.57
C ILE A 691 15.54 9.13 13.55
N PRO A 692 15.40 8.86 14.88
CA PRO A 692 16.45 9.15 15.83
C PRO A 692 17.75 8.42 15.48
N GLY A 693 18.85 9.15 15.37
CA GLY A 693 20.16 8.55 15.13
C GLY A 693 20.34 7.92 13.75
N TRP A 694 19.62 8.33 12.71
CA TRP A 694 19.72 7.79 11.35
C TRP A 694 21.18 7.71 10.82
N GLY A 695 22.04 8.64 11.20
CA GLY A 695 23.47 8.63 10.85
C GLY A 695 24.20 7.39 11.39
N TRP A 696 23.80 6.85 12.55
CA TRP A 696 24.35 5.61 13.09
C TRP A 696 24.00 4.41 12.21
N TYR A 697 22.78 4.30 11.73
CA TYR A 697 22.34 3.21 10.86
C TYR A 697 23.05 3.24 9.49
N VAL A 698 23.27 4.44 8.95
CA VAL A 698 24.08 4.63 7.74
C VAL A 698 25.55 4.19 8.00
N SER A 699 26.10 4.53 9.15
CA SER A 699 27.44 4.09 9.56
C SER A 699 27.53 2.57 9.71
N LEU A 700 26.50 1.94 10.27
CA LEU A 700 26.41 0.48 10.38
C LEU A 700 26.35 -0.19 9.02
N ALA A 701 25.51 0.32 8.10
CA ALA A 701 25.45 -0.18 6.73
C ALA A 701 26.79 -0.07 5.98
N THR A 702 27.47 1.05 6.19
CA THR A 702 28.84 1.26 5.65
C THR A 702 29.82 0.25 6.23
N ALA A 703 29.79 0.04 7.54
CA ALA A 703 30.64 -0.97 8.19
C ALA A 703 30.39 -2.38 7.67
N LEU A 704 29.11 -2.76 7.50
CA LEU A 704 28.73 -4.05 6.93
C LEU A 704 29.27 -4.24 5.52
N SER A 705 29.24 -3.21 4.69
CA SER A 705 29.79 -3.27 3.32
C SER A 705 31.32 -3.49 3.31
N PHE A 706 32.03 -3.08 4.35
CA PHE A 706 33.48 -3.38 4.52
C PHE A 706 33.74 -4.80 4.99
N VAL A 707 32.79 -5.42 5.69
CA VAL A 707 32.88 -6.83 6.12
C VAL A 707 32.66 -7.79 4.96
N ILE A 708 31.77 -7.43 4.05
CA ILE A 708 31.48 -8.17 2.83
C ILE A 708 32.63 -8.05 1.86
#